data_ddb6db6f17a656bdb1b7f527a72733df
#
_entry.id   ddb6db6f17a656bdb1b7f527a72733df
#
_cell.length_a   1.000
_cell.length_b   1.000
_cell.length_c   1.000
_cell.angle_alpha   90.00
_cell.angle_beta   90.00
_cell.angle_gamma   90.00
#
_symmetry.space_group_name_H-M   'P 1'
#
loop_
_entity.id
_entity.type
_entity.pdbx_description
1 polymer ?
#
loop_
_entity_poly.entity_id
_entity_poly.type
_entity_poly.pdbx_seq_one_letter_code
_entity_poly.pdbx_strand_id
1 'polypeptide(L)'
;TVPYDSGDNTDAKAHLTVNWLLPEGTDIEVNLSLSLLSHILLATPASPLKKALIDSGLGEDVVGGFEDHLRQTTFSAGLKGIRLDQTAQVETLILDTLTRLAKDGLDSATIAASLNTIEFRLRELNTGSFPRGLALMLEALTSWLYDHDPIAPLAFETPLNAVKVKANAGRYFESLIEKYLLSNPHRGTVILRPDPEAGKRRDAVEQARLAQVKAALSDSELSGIIDTTRELKRRQETPDTPEALATIPSLALSDIDRESKAIPIERTQAAEVPVFYHDLFTNGIVYLDLGFDLHQLPQELLPFAGVFGRLLLEMGTAHEDFVALTQRIGRSTGGIRPSSLTTTIRGTDRSAAWLFLRGKAVASSASALLDIFKDVLLTARLDERERFKQIVLEEKANLEAGLVRGGHQVVNRRLRARFNEANWLSEQMNGIAQLFFLRTLADSIEHEWPAVQQKLEAVRAALINRAGMLANVTLDAQNWAAFKPQLDQFVTALPARARDTVTWARDVWTRPEGLTIPAQVNYVGKGADLFRLGYKLHGSVQVINNYLSTTWLWDKVRVQGGAYGGFCSFDIHSGVYTFLSYRDPNLLATLDNYDATAKFLRDLDLSDTERTKAIIGTIGELDAYQLPDAKGWTSMIRELIGYSQAHRQQFRNEVLATTAQDFKAFAEVLNNVARYGDVVVLGSNDALEQANTQRDNWLDVKKIL
;
A
#
# COMPACT_ATOMS: atom_id res chain seq x y z
N THR A 1 -23.42 20.24 -3.19
CA THR A 1 -23.69 18.80 -3.06
C THR A 1 -23.56 18.13 -4.40
N VAL A 2 -22.80 17.01 -4.45
CA VAL A 2 -22.51 16.24 -5.67
C VAL A 2 -23.00 14.80 -5.42
N PRO A 3 -23.84 14.22 -6.29
CA PRO A 3 -24.23 12.82 -6.20
C PRO A 3 -23.07 11.92 -6.63
N TYR A 4 -22.92 10.78 -5.96
CA TYR A 4 -21.96 9.74 -6.35
C TYR A 4 -22.61 8.35 -6.24
N ASP A 5 -22.13 7.42 -7.05
CA ASP A 5 -22.61 6.04 -7.06
C ASP A 5 -22.12 5.31 -5.80
N SER A 6 -23.03 4.97 -4.93
CA SER A 6 -22.75 4.30 -3.64
C SER A 6 -23.10 2.81 -3.63
N GLY A 7 -23.56 2.27 -4.76
CA GLY A 7 -24.27 0.99 -4.76
C GLY A 7 -25.62 1.10 -4.03
N ASP A 8 -26.20 -0.05 -3.67
CA ASP A 8 -27.55 -0.11 -3.08
C ASP A 8 -27.66 0.46 -1.65
N ASN A 9 -26.54 0.50 -0.91
CA ASN A 9 -26.52 1.01 0.46
C ASN A 9 -26.26 2.52 0.47
N THR A 10 -27.25 3.29 0.91
CA THR A 10 -27.16 4.75 1.05
C THR A 10 -27.10 5.23 2.49
N ASP A 11 -27.35 4.34 3.47
CA ASP A 11 -27.35 4.73 4.87
C ASP A 11 -25.93 4.96 5.37
N ALA A 12 -25.73 6.10 6.04
CA ALA A 12 -24.43 6.54 6.57
C ALA A 12 -23.27 6.45 5.54
N LYS A 13 -23.55 6.82 4.28
CA LYS A 13 -22.54 6.80 3.20
C LYS A 13 -22.25 8.20 2.63
N ALA A 14 -22.82 9.26 3.18
CA ALA A 14 -22.47 10.61 2.76
C ALA A 14 -21.04 10.98 3.22
N HIS A 15 -20.39 11.87 2.45
CA HIS A 15 -19.11 12.45 2.83
C HIS A 15 -19.25 13.97 2.87
N LEU A 16 -18.55 14.61 3.79
CA LEU A 16 -18.44 16.06 3.83
C LEU A 16 -16.98 16.46 4.00
N THR A 17 -16.56 17.45 3.22
CA THR A 17 -15.29 18.15 3.43
C THR A 17 -15.50 19.65 3.43
N VAL A 18 -14.90 20.33 4.37
CA VAL A 18 -14.67 21.77 4.34
C VAL A 18 -13.31 22.00 3.71
N ASN A 19 -13.24 22.84 2.69
CA ASN A 19 -12.06 23.02 1.84
C ASN A 19 -11.68 24.49 1.82
N TRP A 20 -10.40 24.78 1.96
CA TRP A 20 -9.83 26.14 1.90
C TRP A 20 -8.84 26.24 0.76
N LEU A 21 -8.98 27.28 -0.04
CA LEU A 21 -7.95 27.68 -0.99
C LEU A 21 -6.94 28.57 -0.25
N LEU A 22 -5.69 28.18 -0.28
CA LEU A 22 -4.59 28.80 0.44
C LEU A 22 -3.66 29.58 -0.51
N PRO A 23 -2.63 30.30 -0.01
CA PRO A 23 -1.68 31.01 -0.86
C PRO A 23 -1.01 30.11 -1.91
N GLU A 24 -0.34 30.75 -2.87
CA GLU A 24 0.53 30.05 -3.82
C GLU A 24 1.68 29.35 -3.09
N GLY A 25 2.05 28.15 -3.55
CA GLY A 25 3.07 27.29 -2.95
C GLY A 25 4.53 27.76 -3.13
N THR A 26 4.75 29.02 -3.44
CA THR A 26 6.07 29.59 -3.76
C THR A 26 6.86 30.04 -2.53
N ASP A 27 6.21 30.31 -1.41
CA ASP A 27 6.85 30.60 -0.14
C ASP A 27 7.09 29.30 0.63
N ILE A 28 8.32 28.80 0.58
CA ILE A 28 8.72 27.52 1.17
C ILE A 28 8.51 27.48 2.69
N GLU A 29 8.72 28.60 3.38
CA GLU A 29 8.51 28.69 4.82
C GLU A 29 7.01 28.58 5.17
N VAL A 30 6.16 29.29 4.42
CA VAL A 30 4.70 29.21 4.58
C VAL A 30 4.19 27.81 4.26
N ASN A 31 4.66 27.21 3.16
CA ASN A 31 4.32 25.83 2.79
C ASN A 31 4.67 24.82 3.89
N LEU A 32 5.90 24.87 4.38
CA LEU A 32 6.35 24.00 5.46
C LEU A 32 5.53 24.24 6.74
N SER A 33 5.19 25.49 7.03
CA SER A 33 4.36 25.84 8.19
C SER A 33 2.94 25.27 8.08
N LEU A 34 2.32 25.32 6.89
CA LEU A 34 1.00 24.79 6.63
C LEU A 34 1.01 23.24 6.60
N SER A 35 2.06 22.64 6.08
CA SER A 35 2.29 21.19 6.15
C SER A 35 2.41 20.71 7.60
N LEU A 36 3.18 21.43 8.43
CA LEU A 36 3.29 21.17 9.86
C LEU A 36 1.95 21.38 10.58
N LEU A 37 1.22 22.44 10.27
CA LEU A 37 -0.13 22.68 10.81
C LEU A 37 -1.07 21.53 10.46
N SER A 38 -1.07 21.08 9.22
CA SER A 38 -1.86 19.92 8.80
C SER A 38 -1.49 18.65 9.58
N HIS A 39 -0.20 18.42 9.79
CA HIS A 39 0.29 17.30 10.60
C HIS A 39 -0.20 17.40 12.06
N ILE A 40 -0.10 18.58 12.66
CA ILE A 40 -0.61 18.86 14.02
C ILE A 40 -2.11 18.57 14.10
N LEU A 41 -2.90 19.00 13.11
CA LEU A 41 -4.36 18.93 13.14
C LEU A 41 -4.93 17.55 12.80
N LEU A 42 -4.32 16.82 11.85
CA LEU A 42 -4.95 15.65 11.21
C LEU A 42 -4.10 14.38 11.11
N ALA A 43 -2.75 14.45 11.23
CA ALA A 43 -1.89 13.34 10.79
C ALA A 43 -1.94 12.10 11.69
N THR A 44 -2.19 12.27 12.98
CA THR A 44 -2.18 11.17 13.95
C THR A 44 -3.55 11.00 14.62
N PRO A 45 -3.85 9.83 15.20
CA PRO A 45 -5.08 9.66 15.99
C PRO A 45 -5.19 10.64 17.18
N ALA A 46 -4.06 11.14 17.66
CA ALA A 46 -3.99 12.12 18.76
C ALA A 46 -4.12 13.57 18.27
N SER A 47 -4.08 13.82 16.98
CA SER A 47 -4.21 15.17 16.40
C SER A 47 -5.57 15.78 16.75
N PRO A 48 -5.60 17.03 17.27
CA PRO A 48 -6.79 17.54 17.97
C PRO A 48 -8.03 17.67 17.10
N LEU A 49 -7.92 18.04 15.84
CA LEU A 49 -9.06 18.10 14.92
C LEU A 49 -9.50 16.67 14.51
N LYS A 50 -8.57 15.80 14.20
CA LYS A 50 -8.87 14.40 13.90
C LYS A 50 -9.56 13.72 15.08
N LYS A 51 -9.02 13.90 16.29
CA LYS A 51 -9.61 13.35 17.51
C LYS A 51 -11.04 13.85 17.74
N ALA A 52 -11.27 15.15 17.61
CA ALA A 52 -12.60 15.72 17.78
C ALA A 52 -13.63 15.14 16.78
N LEU A 53 -13.20 14.95 15.53
CA LEU A 53 -14.04 14.35 14.48
C LEU A 53 -14.35 12.87 14.77
N ILE A 54 -13.35 12.09 15.18
CA ILE A 54 -13.53 10.67 15.52
C ILE A 54 -14.41 10.53 16.76
N ASP A 55 -14.12 11.26 17.84
CA ASP A 55 -14.85 11.18 19.12
C ASP A 55 -16.32 11.61 18.99
N SER A 56 -16.66 12.38 17.96
CA SER A 56 -18.04 12.78 17.68
C SER A 56 -18.97 11.59 17.35
N GLY A 57 -18.42 10.49 16.84
CA GLY A 57 -19.18 9.34 16.35
C GLY A 57 -20.09 9.63 15.14
N LEU A 58 -19.91 10.80 14.48
CA LEU A 58 -20.75 11.22 13.35
C LEU A 58 -20.41 10.51 12.03
N GLY A 59 -19.23 9.90 11.92
CA GLY A 59 -18.79 9.22 10.72
C GLY A 59 -17.82 8.08 10.98
N GLU A 60 -17.43 7.38 9.92
CA GLU A 60 -16.57 6.19 10.01
C GLU A 60 -15.07 6.54 9.98
N ASP A 61 -14.68 7.61 9.25
CA ASP A 61 -13.25 7.98 9.11
C ASP A 61 -13.08 9.45 8.73
N VAL A 62 -11.94 10.03 9.10
CA VAL A 62 -11.55 11.40 8.81
C VAL A 62 -10.85 11.49 7.46
N VAL A 63 -11.23 12.48 6.66
CA VAL A 63 -10.66 12.77 5.35
C VAL A 63 -10.16 14.20 5.28
N GLY A 64 -9.13 14.43 4.47
CA GLY A 64 -8.55 15.75 4.24
C GLY A 64 -7.05 15.78 4.52
N GLY A 65 -6.49 16.98 4.48
CA GLY A 65 -5.07 17.25 4.62
C GLY A 65 -4.65 18.50 3.88
N PHE A 66 -3.36 18.73 3.79
CA PHE A 66 -2.73 19.82 3.04
C PHE A 66 -2.20 19.26 1.72
N GLU A 67 -2.49 19.99 0.63
CA GLU A 67 -2.04 19.65 -0.74
C GLU A 67 -1.24 20.84 -1.28
N ASP A 68 0.01 20.60 -1.66
CA ASP A 68 0.97 21.60 -2.11
C ASP A 68 1.55 21.35 -3.52
N HIS A 69 1.00 20.37 -4.24
CA HIS A 69 1.50 20.00 -5.57
C HIS A 69 1.02 20.91 -6.71
N LEU A 70 0.08 21.81 -6.43
CA LEU A 70 -0.45 22.76 -7.40
C LEU A 70 0.04 24.18 -7.07
N ARG A 71 -0.12 25.11 -8.04
CA ARG A 71 0.24 26.50 -7.85
C ARG A 71 -0.36 27.11 -6.59
N GLN A 72 -1.66 26.89 -6.38
CA GLN A 72 -2.32 27.25 -5.14
C GLN A 72 -2.47 26.04 -4.25
N THR A 73 -2.03 26.18 -3.01
CA THR A 73 -2.15 25.13 -2.03
C THR A 73 -3.59 25.05 -1.49
N THR A 74 -3.97 23.90 -0.98
CA THR A 74 -5.29 23.70 -0.38
C THR A 74 -5.17 22.97 0.95
N PHE A 75 -6.12 23.24 1.84
CA PHE A 75 -6.33 22.44 3.03
C PHE A 75 -7.77 21.96 3.06
N SER A 76 -7.99 20.73 3.49
CA SER A 76 -9.33 20.20 3.67
C SER A 76 -9.44 19.40 4.97
N ALA A 77 -10.65 19.36 5.54
CA ALA A 77 -10.97 18.50 6.68
C ALA A 77 -12.42 18.04 6.58
N GLY A 78 -12.69 16.78 6.94
CA GLY A 78 -14.03 16.24 6.84
C GLY A 78 -14.18 14.83 7.39
N LEU A 79 -15.38 14.28 7.21
CA LEU A 79 -15.71 12.90 7.54
C LEU A 79 -16.33 12.18 6.35
N LYS A 80 -16.08 10.90 6.25
CA LYS A 80 -16.80 9.95 5.38
C LYS A 80 -17.63 8.98 6.23
N GLY A 81 -18.62 8.35 5.62
CA GLY A 81 -19.49 7.43 6.33
C GLY A 81 -20.46 8.15 7.28
N ILE A 82 -20.98 9.32 6.89
CA ILE A 82 -21.89 10.13 7.68
C ILE A 82 -23.33 10.00 7.18
N ARG A 83 -24.30 10.25 8.05
CA ARG A 83 -25.69 10.40 7.65
C ARG A 83 -25.90 11.77 7.02
N LEU A 84 -26.70 11.83 5.96
CA LEU A 84 -26.89 13.06 5.18
C LEU A 84 -27.50 14.22 6.01
N ASP A 85 -28.32 13.90 6.99
CA ASP A 85 -28.94 14.86 7.90
C ASP A 85 -27.96 15.42 8.96
N GLN A 86 -26.78 14.82 9.12
CA GLN A 86 -25.73 15.23 10.06
C GLN A 86 -24.64 16.11 9.45
N THR A 87 -24.70 16.39 8.15
CA THR A 87 -23.66 17.17 7.45
C THR A 87 -23.40 18.54 8.08
N ALA A 88 -24.45 19.29 8.47
CA ALA A 88 -24.29 20.58 9.13
C ALA A 88 -23.60 20.48 10.50
N GLN A 89 -23.81 19.38 11.22
CA GLN A 89 -23.14 19.14 12.52
C GLN A 89 -21.62 18.92 12.32
N VAL A 90 -21.25 18.19 11.26
CA VAL A 90 -19.83 17.95 10.95
C VAL A 90 -19.12 19.27 10.59
N GLU A 91 -19.73 20.10 9.74
CA GLU A 91 -19.16 21.42 9.40
C GLU A 91 -18.98 22.30 10.63
N THR A 92 -20.03 22.39 11.46
CA THR A 92 -19.99 23.14 12.73
C THR A 92 -18.89 22.63 13.65
N LEU A 93 -18.78 21.30 13.82
CA LEU A 93 -17.73 20.68 14.65
C LEU A 93 -16.32 21.03 14.18
N ILE A 94 -16.07 21.04 12.88
CA ILE A 94 -14.76 21.42 12.30
C ILE A 94 -14.43 22.86 12.66
N LEU A 95 -15.37 23.79 12.39
CA LEU A 95 -15.14 25.21 12.59
C LEU A 95 -15.03 25.59 14.08
N ASP A 96 -15.87 25.01 14.93
CA ASP A 96 -15.82 25.24 16.38
C ASP A 96 -14.53 24.68 16.99
N THR A 97 -14.07 23.51 16.51
CA THR A 97 -12.80 22.93 16.95
C THR A 97 -11.63 23.83 16.56
N LEU A 98 -11.57 24.30 15.31
CA LEU A 98 -10.53 25.24 14.87
C LEU A 98 -10.58 26.56 15.67
N THR A 99 -11.79 27.10 15.93
CA THR A 99 -11.96 28.32 16.72
C THR A 99 -11.46 28.12 18.16
N ARG A 100 -11.79 26.99 18.78
CA ARG A 100 -11.31 26.66 20.12
C ARG A 100 -9.80 26.51 20.15
N LEU A 101 -9.19 25.80 19.19
CA LEU A 101 -7.72 25.63 19.11
C LEU A 101 -7.02 26.98 18.90
N ALA A 102 -7.54 27.85 18.05
CA ALA A 102 -6.99 29.18 17.85
C ALA A 102 -7.06 30.03 19.12
N LYS A 103 -8.14 29.93 19.93
CA LYS A 103 -8.34 30.68 21.15
C LYS A 103 -7.55 30.11 22.33
N ASP A 104 -7.72 28.82 22.62
CA ASP A 104 -7.24 28.18 23.84
C ASP A 104 -5.79 27.74 23.74
N GLY A 105 -5.27 27.59 22.51
CA GLY A 105 -3.90 27.15 22.21
C GLY A 105 -3.82 25.69 21.83
N LEU A 106 -2.69 25.33 21.19
CA LEU A 106 -2.31 23.99 20.84
C LEU A 106 -1.36 23.41 21.91
N ASP A 107 -1.50 22.12 22.19
CA ASP A 107 -0.62 21.43 23.13
C ASP A 107 0.84 21.40 22.64
N SER A 108 1.75 21.86 23.48
CA SER A 108 3.18 21.98 23.15
C SER A 108 3.85 20.63 22.85
N ALA A 109 3.38 19.53 23.45
CA ALA A 109 3.90 18.19 23.18
C ALA A 109 3.49 17.71 21.79
N THR A 110 2.27 18.02 21.34
CA THR A 110 1.80 17.75 19.97
C THR A 110 2.62 18.54 18.94
N ILE A 111 2.91 19.82 19.20
CA ILE A 111 3.75 20.64 18.31
C ILE A 111 5.16 20.04 18.23
N ALA A 112 5.78 19.73 19.37
CA ALA A 112 7.13 19.15 19.42
C ALA A 112 7.21 17.78 18.71
N ALA A 113 6.22 16.91 18.88
CA ALA A 113 6.13 15.63 18.19
C ALA A 113 6.01 15.81 16.67
N SER A 114 5.20 16.76 16.21
CA SER A 114 5.02 17.03 14.78
C SER A 114 6.29 17.61 14.15
N LEU A 115 6.95 18.54 14.82
CA LEU A 115 8.23 19.10 14.38
C LEU A 115 9.31 18.02 14.25
N ASN A 116 9.46 17.16 15.27
CA ASN A 116 10.43 16.05 15.22
C ASN A 116 10.11 15.07 14.09
N THR A 117 8.86 14.67 13.95
CA THR A 117 8.44 13.71 12.91
C THR A 117 8.72 14.25 11.50
N ILE A 118 8.38 15.50 11.23
CA ILE A 118 8.61 16.12 9.91
C ILE A 118 10.11 16.28 9.66
N GLU A 119 10.87 16.80 10.65
CA GLU A 119 12.33 16.92 10.54
C GLU A 119 12.99 15.58 10.27
N PHE A 120 12.64 14.53 11.02
CA PHE A 120 13.18 13.18 10.82
C PHE A 120 12.90 12.69 9.39
N ARG A 121 11.67 12.86 8.91
CA ARG A 121 11.27 12.48 7.54
C ARG A 121 12.07 13.21 6.47
N LEU A 122 12.25 14.53 6.62
CA LEU A 122 13.03 15.35 5.69
C LEU A 122 14.51 14.94 5.67
N ARG A 123 15.12 14.68 6.84
CA ARG A 123 16.54 14.26 6.95
C ARG A 123 16.79 12.86 6.44
N GLU A 124 15.91 11.92 6.76
CA GLU A 124 16.05 10.53 6.32
C GLU A 124 15.79 10.37 4.82
N LEU A 125 14.84 11.13 4.29
CA LEU A 125 14.33 11.04 2.91
C LEU A 125 14.10 9.58 2.49
N ASN A 126 13.36 8.83 3.33
CA ASN A 126 13.03 7.45 3.05
C ASN A 126 11.79 7.37 2.15
N THR A 127 12.02 7.15 0.87
CA THR A 127 10.97 7.03 -0.16
C THR A 127 10.48 5.58 -0.35
N GLY A 128 10.95 4.64 0.47
CA GLY A 128 10.64 3.22 0.33
C GLY A 128 11.12 2.65 -1.01
N SER A 129 10.21 2.07 -1.77
CA SER A 129 10.49 1.55 -3.12
C SER A 129 10.35 2.61 -4.23
N PHE A 130 9.83 3.80 -3.91
CA PHE A 130 9.72 4.88 -4.88
C PHE A 130 11.11 5.47 -5.19
N PRO A 131 11.50 5.65 -6.47
CA PRO A 131 12.82 6.15 -6.83
C PRO A 131 13.10 7.53 -6.22
N ARG A 132 14.17 7.65 -5.42
CA ARG A 132 14.51 8.90 -4.70
C ARG A 132 14.69 10.08 -5.65
N GLY A 133 15.37 9.88 -6.79
CA GLY A 133 15.52 10.93 -7.79
C GLY A 133 14.19 11.43 -8.35
N LEU A 134 13.23 10.52 -8.56
CA LEU A 134 11.88 10.88 -8.99
C LEU A 134 11.13 11.66 -7.89
N ALA A 135 11.26 11.27 -6.63
CA ALA A 135 10.67 12.02 -5.51
C ALA A 135 11.22 13.45 -5.43
N LEU A 136 12.54 13.61 -5.53
CA LEU A 136 13.18 14.93 -5.54
C LEU A 136 12.78 15.76 -6.78
N MET A 137 12.65 15.14 -7.95
CA MET A 137 12.16 15.79 -9.15
C MET A 137 10.72 16.29 -8.99
N LEU A 138 9.82 15.46 -8.44
CA LEU A 138 8.42 15.85 -8.21
C LEU A 138 8.34 17.01 -7.21
N GLU A 139 9.16 17.01 -6.15
CA GLU A 139 9.26 18.13 -5.22
C GLU A 139 9.75 19.39 -5.91
N ALA A 140 10.81 19.31 -6.72
CA ALA A 140 11.32 20.44 -7.50
C ALA A 140 10.28 21.01 -8.49
N LEU A 141 9.43 20.16 -9.07
CA LEU A 141 8.38 20.56 -9.99
C LEU A 141 7.30 21.42 -9.33
N THR A 142 7.08 21.33 -8.03
CA THR A 142 6.08 22.13 -7.31
C THR A 142 6.33 23.64 -7.43
N SER A 143 7.59 24.05 -7.66
CA SER A 143 7.99 25.43 -7.91
C SER A 143 8.34 25.67 -9.39
N TRP A 144 9.06 24.75 -10.03
CA TRP A 144 9.58 24.92 -11.38
C TRP A 144 8.48 25.08 -12.44
N LEU A 145 7.37 24.37 -12.32
CA LEU A 145 6.21 24.51 -13.23
C LEU A 145 5.58 25.91 -13.20
N TYR A 146 5.91 26.71 -12.21
CA TYR A 146 5.39 28.06 -12.00
C TYR A 146 6.48 29.14 -12.06
N ASP A 147 7.57 28.87 -12.79
CA ASP A 147 8.68 29.81 -13.07
C ASP A 147 9.49 30.22 -11.82
N HIS A 148 9.54 29.36 -10.79
CA HIS A 148 10.35 29.56 -9.57
C HIS A 148 11.56 28.62 -9.54
N ASP A 149 12.49 28.87 -8.60
CA ASP A 149 13.70 28.05 -8.43
C ASP A 149 13.35 26.60 -8.04
N PRO A 150 13.71 25.61 -8.88
CA PRO A 150 13.44 24.20 -8.61
C PRO A 150 14.19 23.63 -7.40
N ILE A 151 15.27 24.26 -6.96
CA ILE A 151 16.09 23.78 -5.83
C ILE A 151 15.55 24.28 -4.49
N ALA A 152 14.84 25.40 -4.48
CA ALA A 152 14.34 26.00 -3.25
C ALA A 152 13.49 25.06 -2.37
N PRO A 153 12.54 24.24 -2.91
CA PRO A 153 11.76 23.30 -2.11
C PRO A 153 12.62 22.19 -1.46
N LEU A 154 13.78 21.89 -2.04
CA LEU A 154 14.68 20.85 -1.54
C LEU A 154 15.57 21.33 -0.37
N ALA A 155 15.73 22.66 -0.20
CA ALA A 155 16.56 23.29 0.82
C ALA A 155 15.76 23.59 2.11
N PHE A 156 15.36 22.53 2.82
CA PHE A 156 14.42 22.62 3.94
C PHE A 156 15.00 23.12 5.26
N GLU A 157 16.32 23.12 5.47
CA GLU A 157 16.95 23.40 6.78
C GLU A 157 16.66 24.83 7.27
N THR A 158 16.85 25.82 6.41
CA THR A 158 16.64 27.24 6.77
C THR A 158 15.16 27.52 7.07
N PRO A 159 14.20 27.15 6.20
CA PRO A 159 12.77 27.31 6.50
C PRO A 159 12.34 26.56 7.78
N LEU A 160 12.82 25.33 7.97
CA LEU A 160 12.48 24.53 9.15
C LEU A 160 12.98 25.19 10.45
N ASN A 161 14.21 25.73 10.44
CA ASN A 161 14.74 26.43 11.59
C ASN A 161 13.96 27.72 11.89
N ALA A 162 13.55 28.47 10.85
CA ALA A 162 12.71 29.65 11.02
C ALA A 162 11.36 29.30 11.65
N VAL A 163 10.71 28.21 11.18
CA VAL A 163 9.45 27.71 11.75
C VAL A 163 9.63 27.26 13.21
N LYS A 164 10.72 26.57 13.55
CA LYS A 164 11.04 26.19 14.96
C LYS A 164 11.17 27.40 15.87
N VAL A 165 11.88 28.43 15.42
CA VAL A 165 12.02 29.68 16.19
C VAL A 165 10.65 30.32 16.43
N LYS A 166 9.80 30.45 15.41
CA LYS A 166 8.44 30.97 15.52
C LYS A 166 7.55 30.14 16.41
N ALA A 167 7.61 28.81 16.30
CA ALA A 167 6.85 27.89 17.15
C ALA A 167 7.24 28.03 18.63
N ASN A 168 8.54 28.16 18.92
CA ASN A 168 9.06 28.36 20.29
C ASN A 168 8.69 29.75 20.89
N ALA A 169 8.43 30.75 20.05
CA ALA A 169 7.94 32.04 20.50
C ALA A 169 6.47 32.00 20.99
N GLY A 170 5.76 30.91 20.72
CA GLY A 170 4.39 30.66 21.14
C GLY A 170 3.33 31.20 20.19
N ARG A 171 2.19 30.53 20.15
CA ARG A 171 0.98 30.87 19.37
C ARG A 171 1.17 31.02 17.84
N TYR A 172 2.25 30.48 17.32
CA TYR A 172 2.53 30.57 15.88
C TYR A 172 1.49 29.81 15.06
N PHE A 173 1.23 28.54 15.39
CA PHE A 173 0.29 27.72 14.65
C PHE A 173 -1.16 28.14 14.85
N GLU A 174 -1.51 28.69 16.03
CA GLU A 174 -2.80 29.31 16.29
C GLU A 174 -3.03 30.52 15.36
N SER A 175 -2.01 31.33 15.17
CA SER A 175 -2.10 32.45 14.23
C SER A 175 -2.30 32.03 12.78
N LEU A 176 -1.75 30.87 12.39
CA LEU A 176 -1.99 30.27 11.06
C LEU A 176 -3.43 29.76 10.94
N ILE A 177 -4.01 29.15 12.00
CA ILE A 177 -5.42 28.74 12.01
C ILE A 177 -6.31 29.97 11.82
N GLU A 178 -6.07 31.05 12.58
CA GLU A 178 -6.84 32.30 12.44
C GLU A 178 -6.75 32.87 11.03
N LYS A 179 -5.53 33.03 10.52
CA LYS A 179 -5.27 33.68 9.23
C LYS A 179 -5.77 32.87 8.04
N TYR A 180 -5.42 31.59 7.99
CA TYR A 180 -5.60 30.79 6.79
C TYR A 180 -6.86 29.90 6.79
N LEU A 181 -7.47 29.63 7.95
CA LEU A 181 -8.65 28.80 8.05
C LEU A 181 -9.89 29.57 8.51
N LEU A 182 -9.81 30.32 9.60
CA LEU A 182 -10.99 31.00 10.16
C LEU A 182 -11.32 32.32 9.44
N SER A 183 -10.32 33.17 9.19
CA SER A 183 -10.51 34.47 8.53
C SER A 183 -10.44 34.39 7.00
N ASN A 184 -10.22 33.22 6.44
CA ASN A 184 -10.09 33.02 4.99
C ASN A 184 -11.47 32.95 4.32
N PRO A 185 -11.82 33.91 3.41
CA PRO A 185 -13.08 33.91 2.69
C PRO A 185 -13.17 32.81 1.61
N HIS A 186 -12.04 32.29 1.13
CA HIS A 186 -11.99 31.25 0.12
C HIS A 186 -12.19 29.86 0.75
N ARG A 187 -13.38 29.66 1.29
CA ARG A 187 -13.80 28.40 1.91
C ARG A 187 -15.06 27.85 1.23
N GLY A 188 -15.08 26.56 0.98
CA GLY A 188 -16.24 25.87 0.40
C GLY A 188 -16.49 24.52 1.03
N THR A 189 -17.76 24.21 1.29
CA THR A 189 -18.18 22.90 1.80
C THR A 189 -18.67 22.02 0.66
N VAL A 190 -18.06 20.84 0.52
CA VAL A 190 -18.45 19.82 -0.46
C VAL A 190 -19.11 18.66 0.26
N ILE A 191 -20.32 18.30 -0.21
CA ILE A 191 -21.07 17.15 0.28
C ILE A 191 -21.21 16.16 -0.88
N LEU A 192 -20.67 14.95 -0.71
CA LEU A 192 -20.94 13.82 -1.59
C LEU A 192 -22.16 13.08 -1.08
N ARG A 193 -23.23 13.11 -1.86
CA ARG A 193 -24.50 12.44 -1.53
C ARG A 193 -24.53 11.06 -2.20
N PRO A 194 -24.72 9.99 -1.42
CA PRO A 194 -24.90 8.66 -1.97
C PRO A 194 -26.14 8.59 -2.85
N ASP A 195 -26.04 7.95 -4.00
CA ASP A 195 -27.10 7.86 -4.99
C ASP A 195 -26.91 6.62 -5.87
N PRO A 196 -27.70 5.55 -5.67
CA PRO A 196 -27.55 4.28 -6.38
C PRO A 196 -27.76 4.39 -7.91
N GLU A 197 -28.47 5.42 -8.34
CA GLU A 197 -28.78 5.63 -9.76
C GLU A 197 -27.82 6.62 -10.44
N ALA A 198 -26.84 7.17 -9.71
CA ALA A 198 -25.94 8.20 -10.27
C ALA A 198 -25.14 7.70 -11.49
N GLY A 199 -24.63 6.46 -11.41
CA GLY A 199 -23.93 5.81 -12.51
C GLY A 199 -24.82 5.65 -13.74
N LYS A 200 -25.98 5.03 -13.57
CA LYS A 200 -26.95 4.80 -14.66
C LYS A 200 -27.40 6.11 -15.32
N ARG A 201 -27.66 7.15 -14.51
CA ARG A 201 -28.06 8.47 -15.07
C ARG A 201 -26.92 9.09 -15.86
N ARG A 202 -25.68 9.03 -15.39
CA ARG A 202 -24.52 9.53 -16.12
C ARG A 202 -24.35 8.81 -17.45
N ASP A 203 -24.45 7.50 -17.46
CA ASP A 203 -24.35 6.68 -18.67
C ASP A 203 -25.48 6.96 -19.66
N ALA A 204 -26.71 7.11 -19.16
CA ALA A 204 -27.86 7.48 -20.01
C ALA A 204 -27.69 8.88 -20.64
N VAL A 205 -27.18 9.85 -19.87
CA VAL A 205 -26.87 11.19 -20.39
C VAL A 205 -25.79 11.13 -21.46
N GLU A 206 -24.71 10.37 -21.23
CA GLU A 206 -23.64 10.21 -22.21
C GLU A 206 -24.11 9.49 -23.47
N GLN A 207 -24.88 8.41 -23.32
CA GLN A 207 -25.49 7.70 -24.47
C GLN A 207 -26.42 8.60 -25.27
N ALA A 208 -27.28 9.39 -24.61
CA ALA A 208 -28.16 10.34 -25.28
C ALA A 208 -27.36 11.42 -26.01
N ARG A 209 -26.32 11.97 -25.40
CA ARG A 209 -25.41 12.95 -26.03
C ARG A 209 -24.73 12.36 -27.27
N LEU A 210 -24.20 11.16 -27.18
CA LEU A 210 -23.54 10.46 -28.29
C LEU A 210 -24.54 10.15 -29.43
N ALA A 211 -25.75 9.72 -29.10
CA ALA A 211 -26.81 9.48 -30.07
C ALA A 211 -27.22 10.78 -30.80
N GLN A 212 -27.33 11.90 -30.08
CA GLN A 212 -27.63 13.22 -30.66
C GLN A 212 -26.49 13.68 -31.58
N VAL A 213 -25.23 13.57 -31.16
CA VAL A 213 -24.07 13.90 -31.98
C VAL A 213 -24.06 13.03 -33.23
N LYS A 214 -24.25 11.71 -33.12
CA LYS A 214 -24.29 10.79 -34.25
C LYS A 214 -25.42 11.13 -35.24
N ALA A 215 -26.61 11.50 -34.74
CA ALA A 215 -27.75 11.88 -35.59
C ALA A 215 -27.54 13.21 -36.32
N ALA A 216 -26.68 14.10 -35.79
CA ALA A 216 -26.36 15.39 -36.41
C ALA A 216 -25.23 15.31 -37.44
N LEU A 217 -24.44 14.21 -37.46
CA LEU A 217 -23.36 14.01 -38.42
C LEU A 217 -23.90 13.61 -39.78
N SER A 218 -23.35 14.19 -40.86
CA SER A 218 -23.50 13.71 -42.20
C SER A 218 -22.74 12.39 -42.43
N ASP A 219 -23.10 11.62 -43.43
CA ASP A 219 -22.39 10.40 -43.82
C ASP A 219 -20.91 10.65 -44.10
N SER A 220 -20.56 11.81 -44.66
CA SER A 220 -19.17 12.22 -44.89
C SER A 220 -18.41 12.46 -43.62
N GLU A 221 -18.98 13.13 -42.62
CA GLU A 221 -18.36 13.36 -41.31
C GLU A 221 -18.20 12.07 -40.53
N LEU A 222 -19.21 11.19 -40.56
CA LEU A 222 -19.14 9.87 -39.92
C LEU A 222 -18.04 9.01 -40.59
N SER A 223 -17.94 9.00 -41.93
CA SER A 223 -16.85 8.34 -42.64
C SER A 223 -15.49 8.92 -42.24
N GLY A 224 -15.37 10.24 -42.12
CA GLY A 224 -14.15 10.93 -41.68
C GLY A 224 -13.71 10.51 -40.27
N ILE A 225 -14.64 10.37 -39.32
CA ILE A 225 -14.36 9.86 -37.97
C ILE A 225 -13.84 8.42 -38.02
N ILE A 226 -14.51 7.56 -38.83
CA ILE A 226 -14.09 6.15 -38.98
C ILE A 226 -12.68 6.08 -39.57
N ASP A 227 -12.39 6.86 -40.62
CA ASP A 227 -11.07 6.84 -41.26
C ASP A 227 -9.98 7.42 -40.36
N THR A 228 -10.28 8.48 -39.62
CA THR A 228 -9.36 9.01 -38.59
C THR A 228 -9.06 7.98 -37.50
N THR A 229 -10.07 7.26 -37.03
CA THR A 229 -9.92 6.21 -36.02
C THR A 229 -9.08 5.04 -36.55
N ARG A 230 -9.31 4.62 -37.80
CA ARG A 230 -8.51 3.60 -38.49
C ARG A 230 -7.04 4.03 -38.64
N GLU A 231 -6.83 5.28 -39.05
CA GLU A 231 -5.47 5.82 -39.22
C GLU A 231 -4.77 5.95 -37.88
N LEU A 232 -5.46 6.39 -36.82
CA LEU A 232 -4.91 6.41 -35.47
C LEU A 232 -4.46 5.00 -35.02
N LYS A 233 -5.36 4.02 -35.24
CA LYS A 233 -5.04 2.61 -34.91
C LYS A 233 -3.85 2.09 -35.73
N ARG A 234 -3.81 2.40 -37.02
CA ARG A 234 -2.67 2.05 -37.87
C ARG A 234 -1.36 2.66 -37.37
N ARG A 235 -1.36 3.94 -36.95
CA ARG A 235 -0.17 4.60 -36.37
C ARG A 235 0.27 3.95 -35.08
N GLN A 236 -0.66 3.60 -34.20
CA GLN A 236 -0.37 2.91 -32.94
C GLN A 236 0.24 1.51 -33.16
N GLU A 237 -0.17 0.83 -34.23
CA GLU A 237 0.30 -0.51 -34.59
C GLU A 237 1.58 -0.51 -35.48
N THR A 238 1.98 0.66 -36.00
CA THR A 238 3.16 0.79 -36.86
C THR A 238 4.42 1.01 -36.01
N PRO A 239 5.41 0.10 -36.02
CA PRO A 239 6.65 0.29 -35.29
C PRO A 239 7.42 1.51 -35.82
N ASP A 240 8.23 2.13 -34.93
CA ASP A 240 9.19 3.16 -35.32
C ASP A 240 10.25 2.59 -36.30
N THR A 241 10.81 3.47 -37.12
CA THR A 241 11.84 3.04 -38.06
C THR A 241 13.14 2.64 -37.33
N PRO A 242 13.94 1.71 -37.91
CA PRO A 242 15.23 1.32 -37.32
C PRO A 242 16.15 2.53 -37.08
N GLU A 243 16.13 3.53 -37.96
CA GLU A 243 16.93 4.76 -37.86
C GLU A 243 16.49 5.60 -36.64
N ALA A 244 15.17 5.73 -36.41
CA ALA A 244 14.66 6.43 -35.25
C ALA A 244 15.02 5.68 -33.95
N LEU A 245 14.87 4.37 -33.92
CA LEU A 245 15.24 3.53 -32.78
C LEU A 245 16.75 3.57 -32.47
N ALA A 246 17.60 3.68 -33.48
CA ALA A 246 19.06 3.75 -33.33
C ALA A 246 19.52 5.07 -32.67
N THR A 247 18.70 6.10 -32.59
CA THR A 247 19.05 7.35 -31.88
C THR A 247 18.97 7.22 -30.35
N ILE A 248 18.31 6.17 -29.85
CA ILE A 248 18.16 5.93 -28.41
C ILE A 248 19.42 5.24 -27.88
N PRO A 249 20.15 5.82 -26.89
CA PRO A 249 21.29 5.15 -26.28
C PRO A 249 20.86 3.82 -25.65
N SER A 250 21.61 2.77 -25.90
CA SER A 250 21.31 1.43 -25.42
C SER A 250 22.50 0.86 -24.65
N LEU A 251 22.22 0.21 -23.50
CA LEU A 251 23.19 -0.56 -22.75
C LEU A 251 23.44 -1.92 -23.43
N ALA A 252 24.63 -2.44 -23.26
CA ALA A 252 24.99 -3.81 -23.63
C ALA A 252 25.03 -4.71 -22.39
N LEU A 253 24.96 -6.03 -22.57
CA LEU A 253 25.09 -6.99 -21.46
C LEU A 253 26.47 -6.92 -20.79
N SER A 254 27.49 -6.42 -21.48
CA SER A 254 28.84 -6.18 -20.92
C SER A 254 28.85 -5.06 -19.86
N ASP A 255 27.89 -4.17 -19.89
CA ASP A 255 27.78 -3.02 -18.96
C ASP A 255 27.14 -3.40 -17.64
N ILE A 256 26.67 -4.64 -17.51
CA ILE A 256 25.94 -5.15 -16.36
C ILE A 256 26.85 -5.97 -15.45
N ASP A 257 26.82 -5.64 -14.14
CA ASP A 257 27.53 -6.44 -13.13
C ASP A 257 27.03 -7.89 -13.16
N ARG A 258 27.95 -8.84 -13.25
CA ARG A 258 27.62 -10.27 -13.26
C ARG A 258 27.33 -10.83 -11.87
N GLU A 259 27.87 -10.20 -10.83
CA GLU A 259 27.73 -10.66 -9.45
C GLU A 259 26.56 -10.00 -8.74
N SER A 260 25.81 -10.79 -7.99
CA SER A 260 24.75 -10.26 -7.13
C SER A 260 25.34 -9.70 -5.84
N LYS A 261 25.01 -8.45 -5.52
CA LYS A 261 25.51 -7.75 -4.33
C LYS A 261 25.04 -8.44 -3.05
N ALA A 262 25.98 -8.79 -2.17
CA ALA A 262 25.68 -9.31 -0.85
C ALA A 262 25.31 -8.16 0.11
N ILE A 263 24.38 -8.43 1.02
CA ILE A 263 24.08 -7.56 2.16
C ILE A 263 24.73 -8.22 3.38
N PRO A 264 25.57 -7.49 4.15
CA PRO A 264 26.19 -8.07 5.34
C PRO A 264 25.12 -8.51 6.34
N ILE A 265 25.29 -9.68 6.92
CA ILE A 265 24.40 -10.23 7.95
C ILE A 265 25.23 -11.02 8.97
N GLU A 266 25.07 -10.67 10.23
CA GLU A 266 25.58 -11.43 11.36
C GLU A 266 24.39 -12.02 12.12
N ARG A 267 24.48 -13.34 12.45
CA ARG A 267 23.48 -14.02 13.28
C ARG A 267 24.00 -14.07 14.69
N THR A 268 23.30 -13.39 15.59
CA THR A 268 23.60 -13.36 17.02
C THR A 268 22.32 -13.60 17.82
N GLN A 269 22.37 -13.40 19.12
CA GLN A 269 21.23 -13.60 20.02
C GLN A 269 21.15 -12.49 21.07
N ALA A 270 19.94 -12.22 21.53
CA ALA A 270 19.62 -11.42 22.69
C ALA A 270 18.69 -12.25 23.60
N ALA A 271 19.16 -12.66 24.79
CA ALA A 271 18.41 -13.50 25.74
C ALA A 271 17.63 -14.66 25.01
N GLU A 272 18.36 -15.45 24.22
CA GLU A 272 17.86 -16.59 23.40
C GLU A 272 17.01 -16.22 22.18
N VAL A 273 16.64 -14.95 21.99
CA VAL A 273 15.95 -14.50 20.79
C VAL A 273 16.96 -14.34 19.65
N PRO A 274 16.73 -14.94 18.46
CA PRO A 274 17.56 -14.74 17.29
C PRO A 274 17.61 -13.26 16.88
N VAL A 275 18.83 -12.77 16.62
CA VAL A 275 19.06 -11.40 16.14
C VAL A 275 19.80 -11.46 14.80
N PHE A 276 19.21 -10.85 13.78
CA PHE A 276 19.87 -10.58 12.51
C PHE A 276 20.43 -9.17 12.54
N TYR A 277 21.74 -9.03 12.53
CA TYR A 277 22.42 -7.75 12.55
C TYR A 277 23.03 -7.44 11.18
N HIS A 278 22.85 -6.20 10.73
CA HIS A 278 23.35 -5.70 9.45
C HIS A 278 24.22 -4.48 9.68
N ASP A 279 25.56 -4.66 9.53
CA ASP A 279 26.51 -3.55 9.62
C ASP A 279 26.44 -2.72 8.35
N LEU A 280 25.64 -1.66 8.40
CA LEU A 280 25.44 -0.72 7.31
C LEU A 280 25.53 0.71 7.83
N PHE A 281 26.04 1.60 7.01
CA PHE A 281 26.04 3.03 7.34
C PHE A 281 24.61 3.58 7.36
N THR A 282 24.14 3.95 8.56
CA THR A 282 22.79 4.45 8.80
C THR A 282 22.71 5.91 9.20
N ASN A 283 23.86 6.61 9.18
CA ASN A 283 23.96 7.99 9.66
C ASN A 283 23.46 8.15 11.12
N GLY A 284 23.78 7.18 11.98
CA GLY A 284 23.40 7.20 13.40
C GLY A 284 21.91 6.91 13.65
N ILE A 285 21.18 6.32 12.71
CA ILE A 285 19.81 5.87 12.90
C ILE A 285 19.82 4.37 13.20
N VAL A 286 19.20 3.97 14.30
CA VAL A 286 18.88 2.57 14.62
C VAL A 286 17.59 2.20 13.92
N TYR A 287 17.60 1.14 13.11
CA TYR A 287 16.39 0.48 12.62
C TYR A 287 16.23 -0.85 13.33
N LEU A 288 15.12 -1.02 14.04
CA LEU A 288 14.78 -2.22 14.80
C LEU A 288 13.43 -2.76 14.34
N ASP A 289 13.44 -4.01 13.86
CA ASP A 289 12.23 -4.75 13.52
C ASP A 289 12.08 -5.92 14.52
N LEU A 290 11.00 -5.94 15.28
CA LEU A 290 10.66 -7.01 16.21
C LEU A 290 9.60 -7.90 15.59
N GLY A 291 9.93 -9.15 15.30
CA GLY A 291 9.04 -10.12 14.66
C GLY A 291 8.47 -11.12 15.65
N PHE A 292 7.17 -11.45 15.49
CA PHE A 292 6.43 -12.42 16.27
C PHE A 292 5.83 -13.45 15.31
N ASP A 293 6.12 -14.73 15.54
CA ASP A 293 5.67 -15.84 14.67
C ASP A 293 4.17 -16.07 14.81
N LEU A 294 3.44 -15.88 13.71
CA LEU A 294 1.99 -16.07 13.66
C LEU A 294 1.57 -17.52 13.83
N HIS A 295 2.46 -18.51 13.62
CA HIS A 295 2.15 -19.91 13.88
C HIS A 295 1.92 -20.25 15.36
N GLN A 296 2.08 -19.28 16.27
CA GLN A 296 1.63 -19.40 17.66
C GLN A 296 0.14 -19.09 17.85
N LEU A 297 -0.54 -18.57 16.81
CA LEU A 297 -1.96 -18.22 16.89
C LEU A 297 -2.86 -19.35 16.41
N PRO A 298 -3.82 -19.80 17.21
CA PRO A 298 -4.97 -20.58 16.72
C PRO A 298 -5.64 -19.90 15.53
N GLN A 299 -6.19 -20.72 14.62
CA GLN A 299 -6.74 -20.22 13.35
C GLN A 299 -7.84 -19.17 13.53
N GLU A 300 -8.69 -19.32 14.53
CA GLU A 300 -9.76 -18.39 14.87
C GLU A 300 -9.29 -17.02 15.34
N LEU A 301 -8.02 -16.88 15.75
CA LEU A 301 -7.42 -15.63 16.18
C LEU A 301 -6.63 -14.91 15.05
N LEU A 302 -6.38 -15.58 13.93
CA LEU A 302 -5.62 -15.00 12.81
C LEU A 302 -6.18 -13.69 12.27
N PRO A 303 -7.51 -13.52 12.08
CA PRO A 303 -8.05 -12.25 11.59
C PRO A 303 -7.79 -11.06 12.52
N PHE A 304 -7.67 -11.33 13.84
CA PHE A 304 -7.30 -10.28 14.80
C PHE A 304 -5.86 -9.78 14.58
N ALA A 305 -4.93 -10.65 14.12
CA ALA A 305 -3.55 -10.26 13.86
C ALA A 305 -3.45 -9.12 12.83
N GLY A 306 -4.39 -9.03 11.88
CA GLY A 306 -4.46 -7.96 10.90
C GLY A 306 -4.58 -6.56 11.50
N VAL A 307 -5.26 -6.42 12.65
CA VAL A 307 -5.43 -5.15 13.36
C VAL A 307 -4.56 -5.04 14.61
N PHE A 308 -4.08 -6.15 15.17
CA PHE A 308 -3.42 -6.20 16.47
C PHE A 308 -2.16 -5.32 16.55
N GLY A 309 -1.34 -5.31 15.50
CA GLY A 309 -0.16 -4.45 15.47
C GLY A 309 -0.49 -2.96 15.59
N ARG A 310 -1.62 -2.53 15.03
CA ARG A 310 -2.15 -1.17 15.16
C ARG A 310 -2.66 -0.90 16.58
N LEU A 311 -3.35 -1.88 17.19
CA LEU A 311 -3.86 -1.76 18.55
C LEU A 311 -2.75 -1.50 19.56
N LEU A 312 -1.58 -2.17 19.43
CA LEU A 312 -0.44 -1.95 20.31
C LEU A 312 0.03 -0.49 20.32
N LEU A 313 -0.14 0.23 19.23
CA LEU A 313 0.36 1.60 19.08
C LEU A 313 -0.71 2.69 19.30
N GLU A 314 -2.00 2.33 19.22
CA GLU A 314 -3.09 3.31 19.18
C GLU A 314 -4.13 3.16 20.29
N MET A 315 -3.95 2.20 21.22
CA MET A 315 -4.88 2.01 22.35
C MET A 315 -4.42 2.73 23.64
N GLY A 316 -3.16 3.21 23.68
CA GLY A 316 -2.50 3.65 24.91
C GLY A 316 -1.93 2.49 25.73
N THR A 317 -1.32 2.79 26.86
CA THR A 317 -0.68 1.82 27.77
C THR A 317 -1.24 1.96 29.19
N ALA A 318 -0.81 1.11 30.11
CA ALA A 318 -1.19 1.25 31.53
C ALA A 318 -0.76 2.59 32.16
N HIS A 319 0.19 3.32 31.54
CA HIS A 319 0.79 4.53 32.10
C HIS A 319 0.35 5.81 31.37
N GLU A 320 -0.20 5.69 30.17
CA GLU A 320 -0.54 6.84 29.33
C GLU A 320 -1.70 6.47 28.37
N ASP A 321 -2.52 7.46 28.07
CA ASP A 321 -3.55 7.29 27.04
C ASP A 321 -2.93 7.27 25.65
N PHE A 322 -3.77 7.00 24.63
CA PHE A 322 -3.27 6.90 23.25
C PHE A 322 -2.72 8.24 22.71
N VAL A 323 -3.19 9.37 23.24
CA VAL A 323 -2.71 10.71 22.84
C VAL A 323 -1.28 10.90 23.33
N ALA A 324 -1.04 10.66 24.62
CA ALA A 324 0.28 10.78 25.23
C ALA A 324 1.28 9.77 24.62
N LEU A 325 0.84 8.54 24.34
CA LEU A 325 1.65 7.52 23.66
C LEU A 325 2.05 8.00 22.26
N THR A 326 1.09 8.50 21.47
CA THR A 326 1.36 9.00 20.11
C THR A 326 2.36 10.16 20.12
N GLN A 327 2.21 11.08 21.07
CA GLN A 327 3.14 12.20 21.26
C GLN A 327 4.53 11.71 21.67
N ARG A 328 4.62 10.70 22.57
CA ARG A 328 5.90 10.12 23.00
C ARG A 328 6.62 9.44 21.85
N ILE A 329 5.90 8.64 21.03
CA ILE A 329 6.44 8.03 19.81
C ILE A 329 6.97 9.12 18.87
N GLY A 330 6.18 10.13 18.56
CA GLY A 330 6.56 11.20 17.64
C GLY A 330 7.74 12.05 18.14
N ARG A 331 7.84 12.30 19.45
CA ARG A 331 8.88 13.11 20.07
C ARG A 331 10.23 12.40 20.18
N SER A 332 10.21 11.07 20.42
CA SER A 332 11.40 10.30 20.80
C SER A 332 11.92 9.37 19.71
N THR A 333 11.16 9.18 18.63
CA THR A 333 11.49 8.22 17.56
C THR A 333 11.27 8.80 16.17
N GLY A 334 11.76 8.11 15.15
CA GLY A 334 11.40 8.35 13.76
C GLY A 334 10.10 7.65 13.32
N GLY A 335 9.34 7.14 14.31
CA GLY A 335 8.10 6.40 14.13
C GLY A 335 8.23 4.90 14.42
N ILE A 336 7.11 4.32 14.82
CA ILE A 336 6.93 2.87 14.99
C ILE A 336 5.70 2.48 14.17
N ARG A 337 5.79 1.37 13.44
CA ARG A 337 4.68 0.88 12.61
C ARG A 337 4.58 -0.63 12.63
N PRO A 338 3.35 -1.19 12.54
CA PRO A 338 3.17 -2.61 12.32
C PRO A 338 3.47 -2.99 10.85
N SER A 339 3.85 -4.23 10.64
CA SER A 339 4.01 -4.82 9.31
C SER A 339 3.80 -6.33 9.41
N SER A 340 3.16 -6.94 8.42
CA SER A 340 3.06 -8.39 8.31
C SER A 340 3.97 -8.91 7.21
N LEU A 341 4.57 -10.07 7.42
CA LEU A 341 5.30 -10.84 6.43
C LEU A 341 4.64 -12.20 6.29
N THR A 342 4.16 -12.51 5.09
CA THR A 342 3.64 -13.83 4.75
C THR A 342 4.25 -14.25 3.42
N THR A 343 5.13 -15.23 3.43
CA THR A 343 5.83 -15.71 2.23
C THR A 343 6.15 -17.19 2.36
N THR A 344 6.28 -17.89 1.25
CA THR A 344 6.59 -19.32 1.23
C THR A 344 8.07 -19.56 1.50
N ILE A 345 8.38 -20.48 2.40
CA ILE A 345 9.76 -20.94 2.62
C ILE A 345 10.17 -21.82 1.44
N ARG A 346 11.26 -21.46 0.81
CA ARG A 346 11.75 -22.09 -0.42
C ARG A 346 11.87 -23.61 -0.27
N GLY A 347 11.34 -24.36 -1.24
CA GLY A 347 11.40 -25.82 -1.30
C GLY A 347 10.53 -26.54 -0.27
N THR A 348 9.59 -25.83 0.36
CA THR A 348 8.65 -26.41 1.32
C THR A 348 7.23 -25.91 1.06
N ASP A 349 6.23 -26.59 1.64
CA ASP A 349 4.83 -26.13 1.66
C ASP A 349 4.55 -25.19 2.86
N ARG A 350 5.57 -24.86 3.66
CA ARG A 350 5.45 -24.03 4.86
C ARG A 350 5.60 -22.55 4.51
N SER A 351 5.00 -21.69 5.32
CA SER A 351 5.15 -20.25 5.24
C SER A 351 6.09 -19.70 6.32
N ALA A 352 6.79 -18.61 6.00
CA ALA A 352 7.28 -17.65 6.98
C ALA A 352 6.16 -16.64 7.20
N ALA A 353 5.54 -16.67 8.37
CA ALA A 353 4.38 -15.87 8.74
C ALA A 353 4.66 -15.10 10.02
N TRP A 354 4.82 -13.79 9.92
CA TRP A 354 5.29 -12.94 11.01
C TRP A 354 4.49 -11.65 11.11
N LEU A 355 4.17 -11.22 12.34
CA LEU A 355 3.79 -9.86 12.65
C LEU A 355 5.03 -9.12 13.15
N PHE A 356 5.34 -7.98 12.55
CA PHE A 356 6.45 -7.13 12.96
C PHE A 356 5.95 -5.81 13.55
N LEU A 357 6.63 -5.33 14.58
CA LEU A 357 6.69 -3.92 14.95
C LEU A 357 8.03 -3.36 14.50
N ARG A 358 8.00 -2.39 13.61
CA ARG A 358 9.18 -1.79 13.00
C ARG A 358 9.35 -0.37 13.51
N GLY A 359 10.44 -0.11 14.22
CA GLY A 359 10.74 1.18 14.80
C GLY A 359 12.11 1.71 14.38
N LYS A 360 12.26 3.02 14.43
CA LYS A 360 13.54 3.68 14.18
C LYS A 360 13.72 4.89 15.07
N ALA A 361 14.97 5.15 15.46
CA ALA A 361 15.33 6.31 16.25
C ALA A 361 16.79 6.72 15.99
N VAL A 362 17.16 7.94 16.29
CA VAL A 362 18.60 8.27 16.38
C VAL A 362 19.25 7.47 17.50
N ALA A 363 20.50 7.08 17.34
CA ALA A 363 21.21 6.22 18.28
C ALA A 363 21.19 6.74 19.73
N SER A 364 21.22 8.07 19.93
CA SER A 364 21.11 8.70 21.25
C SER A 364 19.72 8.52 21.90
N SER A 365 18.69 8.19 21.15
CA SER A 365 17.32 7.95 21.62
C SER A 365 16.92 6.47 21.56
N ALA A 366 17.88 5.57 21.35
CA ALA A 366 17.61 4.14 21.20
C ALA A 366 16.96 3.53 22.44
N SER A 367 17.35 3.97 23.66
CA SER A 367 16.71 3.54 24.91
C SER A 367 15.23 3.91 24.96
N ALA A 368 14.87 5.13 24.55
CA ALA A 368 13.48 5.57 24.50
C ALA A 368 12.63 4.74 23.49
N LEU A 369 13.22 4.33 22.36
CA LEU A 369 12.56 3.40 21.42
C LEU A 369 12.27 2.06 22.10
N LEU A 370 13.24 1.48 22.82
CA LEU A 370 13.07 0.20 23.52
C LEU A 370 12.06 0.29 24.67
N ASP A 371 12.03 1.40 25.42
CA ASP A 371 11.05 1.65 26.47
C ASP A 371 9.62 1.71 25.89
N ILE A 372 9.45 2.39 24.77
CA ILE A 372 8.15 2.44 24.07
C ILE A 372 7.75 1.04 23.60
N PHE A 373 8.65 0.28 22.97
CA PHE A 373 8.36 -1.11 22.59
C PHE A 373 7.94 -1.96 23.79
N LYS A 374 8.64 -1.85 24.91
CA LYS A 374 8.31 -2.59 26.14
C LYS A 374 6.89 -2.25 26.61
N ASP A 375 6.56 -0.97 26.69
CA ASP A 375 5.27 -0.52 27.17
C ASP A 375 4.12 -0.99 26.26
N VAL A 376 4.22 -0.81 24.95
CA VAL A 376 3.17 -1.21 24.00
C VAL A 376 2.99 -2.73 23.92
N LEU A 377 4.08 -3.50 24.05
CA LEU A 377 3.99 -4.96 24.03
C LEU A 377 3.37 -5.52 25.31
N LEU A 378 3.73 -4.98 26.47
CA LEU A 378 3.36 -5.56 27.75
C LEU A 378 2.10 -4.93 28.37
N THR A 379 1.83 -3.66 28.09
CA THR A 379 0.83 -2.89 28.84
C THR A 379 -0.19 -2.14 27.97
N ALA A 380 -0.24 -2.43 26.65
CA ALA A 380 -1.29 -1.84 25.80
C ALA A 380 -2.69 -2.11 26.36
N ARG A 381 -3.54 -1.10 26.38
CA ARG A 381 -4.89 -1.13 26.97
C ARG A 381 -5.89 -1.73 26.00
N LEU A 382 -6.00 -3.06 25.97
CA LEU A 382 -6.94 -3.79 25.10
C LEU A 382 -8.36 -3.81 25.66
N ASP A 383 -8.65 -3.10 26.73
CA ASP A 383 -9.94 -2.96 27.42
C ASP A 383 -10.74 -1.72 27.00
N GLU A 384 -10.17 -0.81 26.23
CA GLU A 384 -10.80 0.44 25.76
C GLU A 384 -11.75 0.18 24.58
N ARG A 385 -12.98 -0.23 24.87
CA ARG A 385 -14.01 -0.62 23.89
C ARG A 385 -14.23 0.42 22.79
N GLU A 386 -14.46 1.67 23.17
CA GLU A 386 -14.82 2.73 22.21
C GLU A 386 -13.64 3.05 21.28
N ARG A 387 -12.41 3.06 21.81
CA ARG A 387 -11.22 3.27 20.98
C ARG A 387 -11.00 2.11 20.02
N PHE A 388 -11.17 0.88 20.48
CA PHE A 388 -11.07 -0.30 19.63
C PHE A 388 -12.10 -0.27 18.50
N LYS A 389 -13.37 0.08 18.81
CA LYS A 389 -14.42 0.24 17.82
C LYS A 389 -14.03 1.25 16.72
N GLN A 390 -13.51 2.41 17.11
CA GLN A 390 -13.04 3.44 16.16
C GLN A 390 -11.99 2.86 15.21
N ILE A 391 -10.97 2.16 15.73
CA ILE A 391 -9.90 1.55 14.92
C ILE A 391 -10.49 0.52 13.94
N VAL A 392 -11.43 -0.32 14.37
CA VAL A 392 -12.09 -1.32 13.51
C VAL A 392 -12.89 -0.66 12.39
N LEU A 393 -13.64 0.42 12.69
CA LEU A 393 -14.39 1.16 11.69
C LEU A 393 -13.49 1.87 10.67
N GLU A 394 -12.40 2.49 11.12
CA GLU A 394 -11.39 3.10 10.24
C GLU A 394 -10.77 2.04 9.31
N GLU A 395 -10.38 0.88 9.84
CA GLU A 395 -9.76 -0.19 9.05
C GLU A 395 -10.74 -0.76 8.01
N LYS A 396 -12.00 -0.99 8.42
CA LYS A 396 -13.08 -1.39 7.50
C LYS A 396 -13.24 -0.38 6.36
N ALA A 397 -13.35 0.90 6.70
CA ALA A 397 -13.52 1.98 5.72
C ALA A 397 -12.33 2.09 4.76
N ASN A 398 -11.10 1.86 5.25
CA ASN A 398 -9.89 1.87 4.43
C ASN A 398 -9.85 0.68 3.45
N LEU A 399 -10.22 -0.53 3.90
CA LEU A 399 -10.33 -1.69 3.02
C LEU A 399 -11.41 -1.49 1.95
N GLU A 400 -12.60 -1.01 2.31
CA GLU A 400 -13.67 -0.70 1.36
C GLU A 400 -13.23 0.32 0.30
N ALA A 401 -12.59 1.41 0.73
CA ALA A 401 -12.04 2.41 -0.19
C ALA A 401 -10.93 1.86 -1.10
N GLY A 402 -10.17 0.88 -0.62
CA GLY A 402 -9.12 0.19 -1.36
C GLY A 402 -9.63 -0.68 -2.51
N LEU A 403 -10.87 -1.21 -2.42
CA LEU A 403 -11.43 -2.12 -3.41
C LEU A 403 -11.47 -1.51 -4.82
N VAL A 404 -11.90 -0.26 -4.95
CA VAL A 404 -12.01 0.41 -6.25
C VAL A 404 -10.67 0.99 -6.70
N ARG A 405 -9.88 1.55 -5.77
CA ARG A 405 -8.58 2.17 -6.12
C ARG A 405 -7.50 1.16 -6.49
N GLY A 406 -7.45 0.04 -5.78
CA GLY A 406 -6.45 -1.01 -5.89
C GLY A 406 -7.01 -2.39 -6.28
N GLY A 407 -8.11 -2.45 -7.01
CA GLY A 407 -8.85 -3.69 -7.28
C GLY A 407 -8.00 -4.83 -7.86
N HIS A 408 -7.00 -4.53 -8.69
CA HIS A 408 -6.06 -5.54 -9.21
C HIS A 408 -5.24 -6.21 -8.08
N GLN A 409 -4.87 -5.47 -7.02
CA GLN A 409 -4.16 -6.02 -5.88
C GLN A 409 -5.09 -6.90 -5.03
N VAL A 410 -6.36 -6.49 -4.89
CA VAL A 410 -7.39 -7.28 -4.21
C VAL A 410 -7.62 -8.60 -4.95
N VAL A 411 -7.81 -8.54 -6.26
CA VAL A 411 -7.95 -9.72 -7.12
C VAL A 411 -6.71 -10.62 -7.03
N ASN A 412 -5.51 -10.06 -7.11
CA ASN A 412 -4.26 -10.81 -7.00
C ASN A 412 -4.16 -11.55 -5.65
N ARG A 413 -4.42 -10.85 -4.53
CA ARG A 413 -4.37 -11.45 -3.20
C ARG A 413 -5.42 -12.58 -3.07
N ARG A 414 -6.66 -12.30 -3.48
CA ARG A 414 -7.75 -13.27 -3.45
C ARG A 414 -7.45 -14.51 -4.29
N LEU A 415 -6.97 -14.33 -5.51
CA LEU A 415 -6.59 -15.41 -6.42
C LEU A 415 -5.45 -16.27 -5.84
N ARG A 416 -4.39 -15.64 -5.36
CA ARG A 416 -3.20 -16.33 -4.82
C ARG A 416 -3.48 -17.10 -3.54
N ALA A 417 -4.47 -16.68 -2.76
CA ALA A 417 -4.88 -17.37 -1.52
C ALA A 417 -5.27 -18.84 -1.72
N ARG A 418 -5.64 -19.21 -2.95
CA ARG A 418 -5.96 -20.61 -3.31
C ARG A 418 -4.75 -21.54 -3.29
N PHE A 419 -3.55 -21.03 -3.55
CA PHE A 419 -2.42 -21.87 -3.93
C PHE A 419 -1.57 -22.30 -2.75
N ASN A 420 -1.34 -21.45 -1.74
CA ASN A 420 -0.46 -21.77 -0.61
C ASN A 420 -0.89 -21.08 0.69
N GLU A 421 -0.30 -21.53 1.80
CA GLU A 421 -0.60 -21.04 3.15
C GLU A 421 -0.27 -19.55 3.33
N ALA A 422 0.89 -19.11 2.83
CA ALA A 422 1.33 -17.72 2.98
C ALA A 422 0.35 -16.72 2.36
N ASN A 423 -0.12 -17.03 1.14
CA ASN A 423 -1.08 -16.18 0.44
C ASN A 423 -2.49 -16.29 1.03
N TRP A 424 -2.90 -17.48 1.51
CA TRP A 424 -4.15 -17.66 2.24
C TRP A 424 -4.16 -16.82 3.52
N LEU A 425 -3.08 -16.83 4.30
CA LEU A 425 -2.96 -16.02 5.51
C LEU A 425 -2.99 -14.53 5.20
N SER A 426 -2.32 -14.09 4.12
CA SER A 426 -2.38 -12.70 3.67
C SER A 426 -3.82 -12.26 3.36
N GLU A 427 -4.63 -13.13 2.79
CA GLU A 427 -6.06 -12.89 2.52
C GLU A 427 -6.86 -12.79 3.82
N GLN A 428 -6.58 -13.65 4.83
CA GLN A 428 -7.25 -13.61 6.13
C GLN A 428 -6.97 -12.32 6.90
N MET A 429 -5.78 -11.73 6.76
CA MET A 429 -5.37 -10.54 7.53
C MET A 429 -5.56 -9.21 6.79
N ASN A 430 -5.63 -9.22 5.44
CA ASN A 430 -5.58 -7.97 4.66
C ASN A 430 -6.46 -8.01 3.38
N GLY A 431 -7.25 -9.06 3.16
CA GLY A 431 -8.05 -9.24 1.96
C GLY A 431 -9.55 -9.09 2.17
N ILE A 432 -10.33 -9.70 1.28
CA ILE A 432 -11.80 -9.74 1.37
C ILE A 432 -12.25 -10.49 2.62
N ALA A 433 -11.53 -11.56 3.00
CA ALA A 433 -11.82 -12.28 4.25
C ALA A 433 -11.70 -11.37 5.47
N GLN A 434 -10.66 -10.52 5.52
CA GLN A 434 -10.49 -9.52 6.57
C GLN A 434 -11.63 -8.49 6.58
N LEU A 435 -12.09 -8.04 5.41
CA LEU A 435 -13.22 -7.10 5.34
C LEU A 435 -14.49 -7.68 5.95
N PHE A 436 -14.82 -8.93 5.63
CA PHE A 436 -15.98 -9.61 6.21
C PHE A 436 -15.82 -9.81 7.72
N PHE A 437 -14.62 -10.20 8.16
CA PHE A 437 -14.31 -10.29 9.58
C PHE A 437 -14.51 -8.95 10.31
N LEU A 438 -14.01 -7.84 9.77
CA LEU A 438 -14.16 -6.52 10.38
C LEU A 438 -15.63 -6.06 10.48
N ARG A 439 -16.47 -6.41 9.50
CA ARG A 439 -17.91 -6.16 9.56
C ARG A 439 -18.56 -6.90 10.73
N THR A 440 -18.29 -8.20 10.83
CA THR A 440 -18.80 -9.03 11.95
C THR A 440 -18.22 -8.57 13.28
N LEU A 441 -16.94 -8.19 13.31
CA LEU A 441 -16.28 -7.71 14.53
C LEU A 441 -16.88 -6.39 15.03
N ALA A 442 -17.24 -5.47 14.12
CA ALA A 442 -17.92 -4.24 14.49
C ALA A 442 -19.26 -4.50 15.23
N ASP A 443 -20.03 -5.48 14.76
CA ASP A 443 -21.25 -5.90 15.41
C ASP A 443 -20.98 -6.60 16.75
N SER A 444 -19.96 -7.47 16.82
CA SER A 444 -19.58 -8.18 18.05
C SER A 444 -19.07 -7.23 19.15
N ILE A 445 -18.41 -6.13 18.81
CA ILE A 445 -17.99 -5.10 19.77
C ILE A 445 -19.20 -4.50 20.49
N GLU A 446 -20.33 -4.33 19.80
CA GLU A 446 -21.53 -3.77 20.40
C GLU A 446 -22.22 -4.74 21.38
N HIS A 447 -22.26 -6.03 21.05
CA HIS A 447 -23.10 -6.99 21.72
C HIS A 447 -22.33 -7.98 22.61
N GLU A 448 -21.03 -8.23 22.32
CA GLU A 448 -20.24 -9.31 22.91
C GLU A 448 -18.83 -8.85 23.36
N TRP A 449 -18.71 -7.59 23.79
CA TRP A 449 -17.41 -6.99 24.13
C TRP A 449 -16.50 -7.85 25.02
N PRO A 450 -16.97 -8.47 26.11
CA PRO A 450 -16.10 -9.29 26.96
C PRO A 450 -15.44 -10.46 26.22
N ALA A 451 -16.16 -11.08 25.25
CA ALA A 451 -15.63 -12.16 24.44
C ALA A 451 -14.58 -11.64 23.42
N VAL A 452 -14.82 -10.46 22.84
CA VAL A 452 -13.86 -9.80 21.94
C VAL A 452 -12.58 -9.45 22.70
N GLN A 453 -12.70 -8.82 23.87
CA GLN A 453 -11.56 -8.47 24.72
C GLN A 453 -10.74 -9.71 25.12
N GLN A 454 -11.39 -10.80 25.50
CA GLN A 454 -10.72 -12.07 25.80
C GLN A 454 -9.89 -12.58 24.63
N LYS A 455 -10.40 -12.47 23.40
CA LYS A 455 -9.64 -12.85 22.19
C LYS A 455 -8.44 -11.95 21.95
N LEU A 456 -8.57 -10.64 22.17
CA LEU A 456 -7.43 -9.71 22.06
C LEU A 456 -6.32 -10.04 23.06
N GLU A 457 -6.70 -10.34 24.31
CA GLU A 457 -5.73 -10.78 25.32
C GLU A 457 -5.10 -12.14 25.00
N ALA A 458 -5.86 -13.06 24.40
CA ALA A 458 -5.33 -14.33 23.92
C ALA A 458 -4.31 -14.13 22.78
N VAL A 459 -4.57 -13.20 21.84
CA VAL A 459 -3.60 -12.84 20.79
C VAL A 459 -2.33 -12.27 21.41
N ARG A 460 -2.43 -11.33 22.36
CA ARG A 460 -1.26 -10.79 23.08
C ARG A 460 -0.49 -11.89 23.78
N ALA A 461 -1.18 -12.74 24.54
CA ALA A 461 -0.55 -13.81 25.30
C ALA A 461 0.17 -14.84 24.42
N ALA A 462 -0.35 -15.12 23.23
CA ALA A 462 0.27 -16.04 22.29
C ALA A 462 1.47 -15.42 21.56
N LEU A 463 1.33 -14.19 21.05
CA LEU A 463 2.35 -13.56 20.22
C LEU A 463 3.50 -12.97 21.03
N ILE A 464 3.22 -12.28 22.14
CA ILE A 464 4.26 -11.59 22.91
C ILE A 464 4.99 -12.59 23.81
N ASN A 465 5.92 -13.32 23.16
CA ASN A 465 6.65 -14.42 23.76
C ASN A 465 8.03 -14.56 23.11
N ARG A 466 9.11 -14.53 23.90
CA ARG A 466 10.49 -14.66 23.42
C ARG A 466 10.73 -15.91 22.55
N ALA A 467 10.12 -17.03 22.89
CA ALA A 467 10.32 -18.30 22.18
C ALA A 467 9.83 -18.27 20.72
N GLY A 468 8.91 -17.38 20.38
CA GLY A 468 8.40 -17.17 19.01
C GLY A 468 8.78 -15.82 18.40
N MET A 469 9.86 -15.21 18.89
CA MET A 469 10.28 -13.87 18.52
C MET A 469 11.58 -13.88 17.72
N LEU A 470 11.81 -12.87 16.91
CA LEU A 470 13.10 -12.50 16.35
C LEU A 470 13.30 -10.98 16.39
N ALA A 471 14.54 -10.54 16.34
CA ALA A 471 14.89 -9.14 16.12
C ALA A 471 15.75 -8.98 14.86
N ASN A 472 15.51 -7.91 14.11
CA ASN A 472 16.32 -7.52 12.98
C ASN A 472 16.83 -6.10 13.21
N VAL A 473 18.15 -5.90 13.15
CA VAL A 473 18.79 -4.62 13.45
C VAL A 473 19.65 -4.18 12.29
N THR A 474 19.42 -2.97 11.81
CA THR A 474 20.32 -2.33 10.83
C THR A 474 20.93 -1.08 11.45
N LEU A 475 22.26 -1.10 11.59
CA LEU A 475 23.01 -0.07 12.32
C LEU A 475 24.50 -0.24 12.02
N ASP A 476 25.28 0.83 12.04
CA ASP A 476 26.74 0.74 11.94
C ASP A 476 27.38 0.11 13.18
N ALA A 477 28.55 -0.49 13.02
CA ALA A 477 29.24 -1.28 14.05
C ALA A 477 29.53 -0.49 15.35
N GLN A 478 29.87 0.81 15.25
CA GLN A 478 30.16 1.63 16.41
C GLN A 478 28.90 1.79 17.30
N ASN A 479 27.77 2.12 16.70
CA ASN A 479 26.51 2.30 17.42
C ASN A 479 25.94 0.94 17.87
N TRP A 480 26.18 -0.15 17.10
CA TRP A 480 25.75 -1.49 17.48
C TRP A 480 26.36 -1.94 18.81
N ALA A 481 27.66 -1.70 19.02
CA ALA A 481 28.35 -2.07 20.29
C ALA A 481 27.67 -1.41 21.51
N ALA A 482 27.15 -0.20 21.37
CA ALA A 482 26.44 0.50 22.44
C ALA A 482 24.94 0.08 22.55
N PHE A 483 24.31 -0.32 21.45
CA PHE A 483 22.89 -0.67 21.40
C PHE A 483 22.62 -2.11 21.85
N LYS A 484 23.50 -3.07 21.50
CA LYS A 484 23.29 -4.50 21.80
C LYS A 484 22.99 -4.80 23.26
N PRO A 485 23.74 -4.26 24.27
CA PRO A 485 23.43 -4.50 25.69
C PRO A 485 22.04 -3.99 26.11
N GLN A 486 21.56 -2.89 25.50
CA GLN A 486 20.24 -2.35 25.76
C GLN A 486 19.14 -3.27 25.16
N LEU A 487 19.39 -3.80 23.96
CA LEU A 487 18.51 -4.79 23.34
C LEU A 487 18.45 -6.08 24.17
N ASP A 488 19.59 -6.58 24.70
CA ASP A 488 19.63 -7.75 25.54
C ASP A 488 18.79 -7.55 26.85
N GLN A 489 18.90 -6.38 27.48
CA GLN A 489 18.10 -6.02 28.65
C GLN A 489 16.60 -5.93 28.33
N PHE A 490 16.24 -5.29 27.20
CA PHE A 490 14.86 -5.17 26.74
C PHE A 490 14.25 -6.55 26.49
N VAL A 491 14.93 -7.42 25.72
CA VAL A 491 14.42 -8.75 25.38
C VAL A 491 14.29 -9.61 26.66
N THR A 492 15.20 -9.50 27.60
CA THR A 492 15.13 -10.23 28.90
C THR A 492 13.86 -9.87 29.68
N ALA A 493 13.37 -8.65 29.56
CA ALA A 493 12.14 -8.20 30.24
C ALA A 493 10.85 -8.74 29.62
N LEU A 494 10.89 -9.34 28.41
CA LEU A 494 9.72 -9.91 27.77
C LEU A 494 9.39 -11.31 28.30
N PRO A 495 8.10 -11.74 28.27
CA PRO A 495 7.70 -13.07 28.72
C PRO A 495 8.42 -14.20 28.01
N ALA A 496 8.79 -15.24 28.75
CA ALA A 496 9.35 -16.50 28.25
C ALA A 496 8.37 -17.64 28.54
N ARG A 497 7.74 -18.18 27.52
CA ARG A 497 6.83 -19.33 27.61
C ARG A 497 7.27 -20.37 26.59
N ALA A 498 6.85 -21.63 26.76
CA ALA A 498 7.02 -22.64 25.72
C ALA A 498 6.39 -22.16 24.40
N ARG A 499 7.07 -22.45 23.30
CA ARG A 499 6.54 -22.14 21.96
C ARG A 499 5.61 -23.26 21.52
N ASP A 500 4.32 -22.96 21.46
CA ASP A 500 3.32 -23.83 20.83
C ASP A 500 3.14 -23.37 19.40
N THR A 501 3.26 -24.29 18.44
CA THR A 501 3.01 -24.01 17.03
C THR A 501 1.79 -24.78 16.55
N VAL A 502 0.96 -24.11 15.77
CA VAL A 502 -0.25 -24.68 15.18
C VAL A 502 -0.12 -24.77 13.66
N THR A 503 -0.88 -25.66 13.07
CA THR A 503 -1.11 -25.75 11.63
C THR A 503 -2.53 -25.28 11.34
N TRP A 504 -2.71 -24.54 10.26
CA TRP A 504 -4.01 -24.01 9.87
C TRP A 504 -4.63 -24.84 8.76
N ALA A 505 -5.94 -25.09 8.87
CA ALA A 505 -6.72 -25.69 7.80
C ALA A 505 -7.17 -24.59 6.82
N ARG A 506 -6.78 -24.72 5.56
CA ARG A 506 -7.12 -23.72 4.54
C ARG A 506 -8.45 -24.04 3.89
N ASP A 507 -9.46 -23.20 4.12
CA ASP A 507 -10.68 -23.23 3.33
C ASP A 507 -10.43 -22.48 2.01
N VAL A 508 -10.37 -23.23 0.92
CA VAL A 508 -10.20 -22.69 -0.42
C VAL A 508 -11.44 -22.98 -1.27
N TRP A 509 -11.94 -21.94 -1.92
CA TRP A 509 -13.04 -22.08 -2.87
C TRP A 509 -12.55 -22.74 -4.17
N THR A 510 -13.38 -23.53 -4.81
CA THR A 510 -13.00 -24.38 -5.95
C THR A 510 -13.48 -23.85 -7.30
N ARG A 511 -14.43 -22.88 -7.31
CA ARG A 511 -14.98 -22.29 -8.54
C ARG A 511 -14.33 -20.93 -8.82
N PRO A 512 -14.25 -20.52 -10.10
CA PRO A 512 -13.95 -19.11 -10.43
C PRO A 512 -14.87 -18.15 -9.70
N GLU A 513 -14.34 -17.01 -9.24
CA GLU A 513 -15.07 -16.12 -8.34
C GLU A 513 -15.26 -14.72 -9.00
N GLY A 514 -16.49 -14.21 -8.94
CA GLY A 514 -16.87 -12.85 -9.29
C GLY A 514 -17.21 -12.06 -8.03
N LEU A 515 -16.55 -10.90 -7.84
CA LEU A 515 -16.73 -10.02 -6.68
C LEU A 515 -17.38 -8.72 -7.16
N THR A 516 -18.53 -8.35 -6.59
CA THR A 516 -19.26 -7.16 -7.06
C THR A 516 -18.84 -5.90 -6.32
N ILE A 517 -18.60 -4.83 -7.09
CA ILE A 517 -18.39 -3.47 -6.60
C ILE A 517 -19.14 -2.47 -7.50
N PRO A 518 -19.53 -1.29 -7.00
CA PRO A 518 -20.15 -0.24 -7.80
C PRO A 518 -19.07 0.50 -8.64
N ALA A 519 -18.60 -0.14 -9.71
CA ALA A 519 -17.60 0.41 -10.62
C ALA A 519 -17.96 0.09 -12.08
N GLN A 520 -17.57 0.96 -13.00
CA GLN A 520 -17.75 0.77 -14.46
C GLN A 520 -16.60 0.00 -15.12
N VAL A 521 -15.63 -0.40 -14.35
CA VAL A 521 -14.43 -1.11 -14.81
C VAL A 521 -14.27 -2.41 -14.06
N ASN A 522 -13.58 -3.35 -14.67
CA ASN A 522 -13.25 -4.63 -14.09
C ASN A 522 -11.77 -4.68 -13.69
N TYR A 523 -11.46 -5.63 -12.82
CA TYR A 523 -10.13 -6.08 -12.47
C TYR A 523 -10.14 -7.59 -12.68
N VAL A 524 -9.44 -8.06 -13.69
CA VAL A 524 -9.50 -9.46 -14.12
C VAL A 524 -8.19 -10.14 -13.73
N GLY A 525 -8.27 -11.22 -12.97
CA GLY A 525 -7.13 -12.02 -12.58
C GLY A 525 -7.25 -13.48 -13.03
N LYS A 526 -6.17 -14.04 -13.57
CA LYS A 526 -6.03 -15.45 -13.86
C LYS A 526 -4.66 -15.96 -13.44
N GLY A 527 -4.55 -17.12 -12.79
CA GLY A 527 -3.26 -17.61 -12.32
C GLY A 527 -3.26 -19.09 -11.94
N ALA A 528 -2.05 -19.62 -11.76
CA ALA A 528 -1.82 -21.00 -11.37
C ALA A 528 -0.53 -21.15 -10.55
N ASP A 529 -0.43 -22.22 -9.78
CA ASP A 529 0.81 -22.66 -9.15
C ASP A 529 1.61 -23.50 -10.16
N LEU A 530 2.61 -22.90 -10.78
CA LEU A 530 3.42 -23.52 -11.81
C LEU A 530 4.29 -24.66 -11.26
N PHE A 531 4.71 -24.59 -9.98
CA PHE A 531 5.51 -25.67 -9.39
C PHE A 531 4.69 -26.95 -9.26
N ARG A 532 3.42 -26.85 -8.86
CA ARG A 532 2.48 -27.97 -8.85
C ARG A 532 2.19 -28.52 -10.23
N LEU A 533 2.28 -27.67 -11.25
CA LEU A 533 2.14 -28.06 -12.66
C LEU A 533 3.44 -28.57 -13.28
N GLY A 534 4.49 -28.76 -12.47
CA GLY A 534 5.76 -29.37 -12.88
C GLY A 534 6.82 -28.42 -13.41
N TYR A 535 6.58 -27.10 -13.36
CA TYR A 535 7.60 -26.12 -13.74
C TYR A 535 8.75 -26.11 -12.73
N LYS A 536 9.97 -26.11 -13.23
CA LYS A 536 11.19 -25.92 -12.43
C LYS A 536 11.68 -24.49 -12.60
N LEU A 537 11.94 -23.81 -11.47
CA LEU A 537 12.39 -22.44 -11.48
C LEU A 537 13.65 -22.27 -12.35
N HIS A 538 13.59 -21.33 -13.27
CA HIS A 538 14.70 -20.84 -14.07
C HIS A 538 14.60 -19.31 -14.20
N GLY A 539 15.72 -18.61 -14.12
CA GLY A 539 15.77 -17.13 -14.10
C GLY A 539 15.14 -16.46 -15.32
N SER A 540 15.09 -17.15 -16.47
CA SER A 540 14.45 -16.64 -17.70
C SER A 540 12.98 -16.26 -17.51
N VAL A 541 12.27 -16.85 -16.54
CA VAL A 541 10.87 -16.52 -16.26
C VAL A 541 10.68 -15.02 -15.97
N GLN A 542 11.64 -14.41 -15.25
CA GLN A 542 11.53 -12.99 -14.91
C GLN A 542 11.76 -12.09 -16.14
N VAL A 543 12.68 -12.51 -17.04
CA VAL A 543 12.91 -11.81 -18.32
C VAL A 543 11.67 -11.90 -19.21
N ILE A 544 11.05 -13.08 -19.28
CA ILE A 544 9.83 -13.30 -20.05
C ILE A 544 8.66 -12.47 -19.49
N ASN A 545 8.51 -12.42 -18.17
CA ASN A 545 7.47 -11.60 -17.53
C ASN A 545 7.64 -10.10 -17.81
N ASN A 546 8.87 -9.59 -17.73
CA ASN A 546 9.17 -8.20 -18.06
C ASN A 546 8.82 -7.91 -19.52
N TYR A 547 9.23 -8.80 -20.45
CA TYR A 547 8.91 -8.68 -21.86
C TYR A 547 7.39 -8.72 -22.11
N LEU A 548 6.67 -9.68 -21.57
CA LEU A 548 5.22 -9.80 -21.73
C LEU A 548 4.46 -8.58 -21.20
N SER A 549 4.86 -8.05 -20.06
CA SER A 549 4.21 -6.88 -19.44
C SER A 549 4.40 -5.62 -20.28
N THR A 550 5.57 -5.47 -20.91
CA THR A 550 5.92 -4.27 -21.69
C THR A 550 5.58 -4.37 -23.17
N THR A 551 5.21 -5.55 -23.66
CA THR A 551 4.85 -5.77 -25.08
C THR A 551 3.43 -6.31 -25.23
N TRP A 552 3.22 -7.62 -25.10
CA TRP A 552 1.95 -8.30 -25.37
C TRP A 552 0.79 -7.78 -24.53
N LEU A 553 0.96 -7.72 -23.21
CA LEU A 553 -0.10 -7.28 -22.31
C LEU A 553 -0.33 -5.76 -22.43
N TRP A 554 0.74 -5.01 -22.63
CA TRP A 554 0.64 -3.58 -22.93
C TRP A 554 -0.19 -3.33 -24.17
N ASP A 555 0.12 -4.03 -25.27
CA ASP A 555 -0.57 -3.86 -26.54
C ASP A 555 -2.02 -4.37 -26.49
N LYS A 556 -2.23 -5.63 -26.08
CA LYS A 556 -3.54 -6.29 -26.16
C LYS A 556 -4.52 -5.85 -25.10
N VAL A 557 -4.06 -5.67 -23.85
CA VAL A 557 -4.94 -5.35 -22.73
C VAL A 557 -5.08 -3.83 -22.56
N ARG A 558 -3.99 -3.08 -22.68
CA ARG A 558 -4.02 -1.63 -22.48
C ARG A 558 -4.35 -0.87 -23.74
N VAL A 559 -3.51 -0.96 -24.79
CA VAL A 559 -3.66 -0.11 -25.99
C VAL A 559 -4.89 -0.48 -26.79
N GLN A 560 -5.05 -1.76 -27.13
CA GLN A 560 -6.19 -2.24 -27.94
C GLN A 560 -7.43 -2.49 -27.07
N GLY A 561 -7.26 -3.04 -25.87
CA GLY A 561 -8.35 -3.36 -24.95
C GLY A 561 -8.89 -2.16 -24.16
N GLY A 562 -8.13 -1.07 -24.04
CA GLY A 562 -8.55 0.13 -23.32
C GLY A 562 -8.44 0.05 -21.79
N ALA A 563 -7.84 -1.00 -21.24
CA ALA A 563 -7.52 -1.07 -19.81
C ALA A 563 -6.44 -0.06 -19.44
N TYR A 564 -6.42 0.39 -18.19
CA TYR A 564 -5.35 1.26 -17.72
C TYR A 564 -4.01 0.54 -17.57
N GLY A 565 -4.02 -0.78 -17.33
CA GLY A 565 -2.84 -1.62 -17.30
C GLY A 565 -3.16 -3.10 -17.45
N GLY A 566 -2.19 -3.86 -18.00
CA GLY A 566 -2.16 -5.31 -18.03
C GLY A 566 -0.79 -5.79 -17.55
N PHE A 567 -0.77 -6.78 -16.64
CA PHE A 567 0.44 -7.23 -15.96
C PHE A 567 0.50 -8.74 -15.90
N CYS A 568 1.70 -9.28 -15.82
CA CYS A 568 1.91 -10.64 -15.33
C CYS A 568 3.00 -10.63 -14.25
N SER A 569 2.91 -11.58 -13.33
CA SER A 569 3.92 -11.74 -12.29
C SER A 569 4.13 -13.20 -11.93
N PHE A 570 5.35 -13.53 -11.53
CA PHE A 570 5.71 -14.84 -11.03
C PHE A 570 6.44 -14.72 -9.70
N ASP A 571 5.92 -15.39 -8.70
CA ASP A 571 6.58 -15.47 -7.40
C ASP A 571 7.55 -16.65 -7.38
N ILE A 572 8.83 -16.35 -7.40
CA ILE A 572 9.92 -17.36 -7.47
C ILE A 572 10.02 -18.25 -6.23
N HIS A 573 9.33 -17.91 -5.14
CA HIS A 573 9.33 -18.71 -3.90
C HIS A 573 8.15 -19.67 -3.82
N SER A 574 6.98 -19.22 -4.24
CA SER A 574 5.76 -20.02 -4.20
C SER A 574 5.40 -20.69 -5.53
N GLY A 575 6.01 -20.29 -6.64
CA GLY A 575 5.67 -20.81 -7.97
C GLY A 575 4.36 -20.25 -8.55
N VAL A 576 3.72 -19.29 -7.87
CA VAL A 576 2.45 -18.73 -8.33
C VAL A 576 2.67 -17.74 -9.45
N TYR A 577 2.06 -18.00 -10.60
CA TYR A 577 1.99 -17.12 -11.75
C TYR A 577 0.62 -16.47 -11.83
N THR A 578 0.56 -15.16 -12.10
CA THR A 578 -0.69 -14.43 -12.27
C THR A 578 -0.65 -13.46 -13.44
N PHE A 579 -1.75 -13.40 -14.20
CA PHE A 579 -2.12 -12.31 -15.08
C PHE A 579 -3.12 -11.42 -14.37
N LEU A 580 -3.02 -10.10 -14.56
CA LEU A 580 -3.90 -9.10 -13.93
C LEU A 580 -4.20 -7.96 -14.89
N SER A 581 -5.42 -7.41 -14.83
CA SER A 581 -5.75 -6.13 -15.46
C SER A 581 -6.18 -5.09 -14.44
N TYR A 582 -5.99 -3.82 -14.78
CA TYR A 582 -6.31 -2.67 -13.94
C TYR A 582 -7.21 -1.70 -14.67
N ARG A 583 -8.38 -1.41 -14.08
CA ARG A 583 -9.42 -0.56 -14.63
C ARG A 583 -9.73 -0.93 -16.10
N ASP A 584 -10.17 -2.15 -16.26
CA ASP A 584 -10.38 -2.80 -17.55
C ASP A 584 -11.86 -2.70 -17.96
N PRO A 585 -12.18 -2.12 -19.14
CA PRO A 585 -13.56 -2.12 -19.65
C PRO A 585 -14.02 -3.51 -20.08
N ASN A 586 -13.10 -4.46 -20.28
CA ASN A 586 -13.40 -5.81 -20.74
C ASN A 586 -13.27 -6.84 -19.59
N LEU A 587 -13.87 -8.01 -19.79
CA LEU A 587 -13.71 -9.16 -18.92
C LEU A 587 -13.28 -10.40 -19.71
N LEU A 588 -14.16 -10.92 -20.56
CA LEU A 588 -13.90 -12.16 -21.30
C LEU A 588 -12.81 -11.98 -22.36
N ALA A 589 -12.81 -10.86 -23.09
CA ALA A 589 -11.77 -10.56 -24.07
C ALA A 589 -10.38 -10.45 -23.42
N THR A 590 -10.31 -9.95 -22.18
CA THR A 590 -9.05 -9.90 -21.42
C THR A 590 -8.57 -11.29 -21.03
N LEU A 591 -9.47 -12.18 -20.58
CA LEU A 591 -9.13 -13.59 -20.33
C LEU A 591 -8.65 -14.30 -21.60
N ASP A 592 -9.29 -14.05 -22.74
CA ASP A 592 -8.88 -14.59 -24.03
C ASP A 592 -7.47 -14.11 -24.43
N ASN A 593 -7.14 -12.83 -24.14
CA ASN A 593 -5.79 -12.30 -24.35
C ASN A 593 -4.75 -12.97 -23.44
N TYR A 594 -5.10 -13.30 -22.19
CA TYR A 594 -4.21 -14.06 -21.31
C TYR A 594 -3.96 -15.46 -21.85
N ASP A 595 -4.99 -16.13 -22.31
CA ASP A 595 -4.89 -17.49 -22.88
C ASP A 595 -4.11 -17.51 -24.20
N ALA A 596 -4.20 -16.46 -25.00
CA ALA A 596 -3.45 -16.29 -26.23
C ALA A 596 -1.95 -16.04 -26.05
N THR A 597 -1.50 -15.69 -24.83
CA THR A 597 -0.08 -15.41 -24.53
C THR A 597 0.83 -16.58 -24.86
N ALA A 598 0.38 -17.82 -24.64
CA ALA A 598 1.16 -19.01 -24.98
C ALA A 598 1.42 -19.12 -26.49
N LYS A 599 0.39 -18.84 -27.30
CA LYS A 599 0.53 -18.80 -28.76
C LYS A 599 1.49 -17.67 -29.19
N PHE A 600 1.33 -16.49 -28.60
CA PHE A 600 2.22 -15.37 -28.90
C PHE A 600 3.69 -15.72 -28.64
N LEU A 601 4.06 -16.30 -27.51
CA LEU A 601 5.44 -16.70 -27.22
C LEU A 601 5.96 -17.79 -28.15
N ARG A 602 5.12 -18.72 -28.57
CA ARG A 602 5.49 -19.79 -29.50
C ARG A 602 5.86 -19.23 -30.88
N ASP A 603 5.05 -18.28 -31.36
CA ASP A 603 5.17 -17.68 -32.69
C ASP A 603 6.17 -16.47 -32.69
N LEU A 604 6.70 -16.11 -31.53
CA LEU A 604 7.56 -14.94 -31.35
C LEU A 604 8.90 -15.09 -32.13
N ASP A 605 9.17 -14.11 -32.97
CA ASP A 605 10.49 -13.89 -33.58
C ASP A 605 11.23 -12.80 -32.79
N LEU A 606 11.90 -13.23 -31.71
CA LEU A 606 12.54 -12.33 -30.74
C LEU A 606 13.90 -11.89 -31.26
N SER A 607 14.07 -10.62 -31.50
CA SER A 607 15.38 -10.05 -31.87
C SER A 607 16.36 -10.04 -30.69
N ASP A 608 17.66 -10.07 -30.99
CA ASP A 608 18.71 -9.96 -29.98
C ASP A 608 18.63 -8.63 -29.19
N THR A 609 18.23 -7.56 -29.83
CA THR A 609 18.03 -6.25 -29.20
C THR A 609 16.89 -6.27 -28.18
N GLU A 610 15.75 -6.83 -28.50
CA GLU A 610 14.60 -6.95 -27.60
C GLU A 610 14.93 -7.85 -26.40
N ARG A 611 15.58 -9.00 -26.68
CA ARG A 611 16.05 -9.91 -25.64
C ARG A 611 17.01 -9.20 -24.69
N THR A 612 17.99 -8.48 -25.20
CA THR A 612 18.97 -7.73 -24.42
C THR A 612 18.28 -6.68 -23.55
N LYS A 613 17.33 -5.91 -24.10
CA LYS A 613 16.54 -4.93 -23.35
C LYS A 613 15.75 -5.58 -22.21
N ALA A 614 15.10 -6.72 -22.46
CA ALA A 614 14.36 -7.45 -21.44
C ALA A 614 15.25 -7.97 -20.32
N ILE A 615 16.45 -8.51 -20.65
CA ILE A 615 17.44 -8.94 -19.65
C ILE A 615 17.92 -7.76 -18.81
N ILE A 616 18.31 -6.64 -19.45
CA ILE A 616 18.79 -5.45 -18.74
C ILE A 616 17.72 -4.87 -17.82
N GLY A 617 16.47 -4.77 -18.30
CA GLY A 617 15.33 -4.33 -17.48
C GLY A 617 15.14 -5.21 -16.25
N THR A 618 15.21 -6.53 -16.41
CA THR A 618 15.09 -7.50 -15.30
C THR A 618 16.25 -7.37 -14.30
N ILE A 619 17.48 -7.19 -14.77
CA ILE A 619 18.61 -6.97 -13.87
C ILE A 619 18.49 -5.62 -13.14
N GLY A 620 17.99 -4.58 -13.81
CA GLY A 620 17.70 -3.29 -13.18
C GLY A 620 16.71 -3.42 -12.00
N GLU A 621 15.68 -4.25 -12.12
CA GLU A 621 14.76 -4.56 -11.03
C GLU A 621 15.44 -5.33 -9.89
N LEU A 622 16.26 -6.34 -10.21
CA LEU A 622 17.01 -7.13 -9.22
C LEU A 622 18.03 -6.28 -8.44
N ASP A 623 18.62 -5.29 -9.08
CA ASP A 623 19.64 -4.39 -8.54
C ASP A 623 19.06 -3.05 -8.06
N ALA A 624 17.74 -2.92 -7.98
CA ALA A 624 17.09 -1.70 -7.54
C ALA A 624 17.71 -1.17 -6.24
N TYR A 625 17.99 0.13 -6.21
CA TYR A 625 18.61 0.76 -5.06
C TYR A 625 17.75 0.58 -3.80
N GLN A 626 18.40 0.23 -2.70
CA GLN A 626 17.78 0.09 -1.40
C GLN A 626 18.48 0.96 -0.36
N LEU A 627 17.67 1.58 0.50
CA LEU A 627 18.13 2.26 1.69
C LEU A 627 18.61 1.23 2.74
N PRO A 628 19.39 1.64 3.76
CA PRO A 628 19.93 0.71 4.76
C PRO A 628 18.85 -0.15 5.45
N ASP A 629 17.73 0.46 5.85
CA ASP A 629 16.59 -0.26 6.46
C ASP A 629 15.98 -1.30 5.50
N ALA A 630 15.81 -0.92 4.23
CA ALA A 630 15.29 -1.83 3.21
C ALA A 630 16.27 -2.98 2.91
N LYS A 631 17.60 -2.72 2.95
CA LYS A 631 18.62 -3.77 2.82
C LYS A 631 18.55 -4.76 3.97
N GLY A 632 18.52 -4.28 5.23
CA GLY A 632 18.41 -5.13 6.41
C GLY A 632 17.13 -5.97 6.38
N TRP A 633 16.00 -5.35 6.05
CA TRP A 633 14.72 -6.02 5.90
C TRP A 633 14.75 -7.12 4.81
N THR A 634 15.27 -6.79 3.62
CA THR A 634 15.39 -7.74 2.51
C THR A 634 16.32 -8.91 2.88
N SER A 635 17.43 -8.63 3.56
CA SER A 635 18.37 -9.67 3.99
C SER A 635 17.75 -10.62 5.01
N MET A 636 17.01 -10.09 6.00
CA MET A 636 16.25 -10.90 6.96
C MET A 636 15.23 -11.79 6.28
N ILE A 637 14.43 -11.24 5.35
CA ILE A 637 13.43 -12.06 4.60
C ILE A 637 14.13 -13.21 3.88
N ARG A 638 15.22 -12.94 3.17
CA ARG A 638 16.00 -13.97 2.46
C ARG A 638 16.49 -15.07 3.39
N GLU A 639 16.90 -14.69 4.58
CA GLU A 639 17.32 -15.64 5.62
C GLU A 639 16.14 -16.51 6.08
N LEU A 640 14.99 -15.91 6.40
CA LEU A 640 13.79 -16.61 6.86
C LEU A 640 13.24 -17.62 5.84
N ILE A 641 13.40 -17.33 4.55
CA ILE A 641 12.88 -18.21 3.48
C ILE A 641 13.95 -19.13 2.87
N GLY A 642 15.19 -19.10 3.38
CA GLY A 642 16.28 -19.94 2.87
C GLY A 642 16.78 -19.54 1.46
N TYR A 643 16.62 -18.25 1.06
CA TYR A 643 17.09 -17.76 -0.24
C TYR A 643 18.52 -17.25 -0.16
N SER A 644 19.48 -18.17 -0.22
CA SER A 644 20.90 -17.92 -0.03
C SER A 644 21.53 -17.08 -1.14
N GLN A 645 22.75 -16.56 -0.90
CA GLN A 645 23.55 -15.86 -1.90
C GLN A 645 23.85 -16.73 -3.12
N ALA A 646 24.09 -18.04 -2.93
CA ALA A 646 24.31 -18.98 -4.04
C ALA A 646 23.06 -19.10 -4.92
N HIS A 647 21.86 -19.21 -4.34
CA HIS A 647 20.60 -19.24 -5.09
C HIS A 647 20.39 -17.94 -5.89
N ARG A 648 20.71 -16.80 -5.30
CA ARG A 648 20.60 -15.50 -5.96
C ARG A 648 21.56 -15.35 -7.12
N GLN A 649 22.79 -15.82 -6.94
CA GLN A 649 23.80 -15.80 -8.01
C GLN A 649 23.41 -16.74 -9.16
N GLN A 650 22.95 -17.95 -8.84
CA GLN A 650 22.43 -18.87 -9.86
C GLN A 650 21.30 -18.24 -10.66
N PHE A 651 20.30 -17.68 -9.98
CA PHE A 651 19.16 -17.03 -10.63
C PHE A 651 19.59 -15.86 -11.51
N ARG A 652 20.54 -15.03 -11.04
CA ARG A 652 21.12 -13.94 -11.83
C ARG A 652 21.84 -14.46 -13.09
N ASN A 653 22.62 -15.53 -12.96
CA ASN A 653 23.31 -16.15 -14.10
C ASN A 653 22.31 -16.65 -15.14
N GLU A 654 21.21 -17.27 -14.70
CA GLU A 654 20.13 -17.75 -15.57
C GLU A 654 19.41 -16.59 -16.27
N VAL A 655 19.15 -15.47 -15.57
CA VAL A 655 18.60 -14.24 -16.16
C VAL A 655 19.53 -13.72 -17.28
N LEU A 656 20.83 -13.58 -16.99
CA LEU A 656 21.81 -13.08 -17.96
C LEU A 656 22.00 -14.03 -19.16
N ALA A 657 21.80 -15.33 -18.98
CA ALA A 657 21.93 -16.36 -20.01
C ALA A 657 20.64 -16.62 -20.80
N THR A 658 19.57 -15.88 -20.56
CA THR A 658 18.25 -16.09 -21.19
C THR A 658 18.34 -16.03 -22.72
N THR A 659 17.75 -17.03 -23.38
CA THR A 659 17.74 -17.21 -24.84
C THR A 659 16.33 -17.10 -25.43
N ALA A 660 16.22 -16.93 -26.74
CA ALA A 660 14.92 -16.97 -27.44
C ALA A 660 14.24 -18.35 -27.29
N GLN A 661 15.01 -19.43 -27.11
CA GLN A 661 14.45 -20.77 -26.89
C GLN A 661 13.75 -20.88 -25.53
N ASP A 662 14.20 -20.15 -24.49
CA ASP A 662 13.54 -20.12 -23.19
C ASP A 662 12.14 -19.49 -23.29
N PHE A 663 11.96 -18.46 -24.13
CA PHE A 663 10.65 -17.86 -24.40
C PHE A 663 9.70 -18.87 -25.04
N LYS A 664 10.18 -19.62 -26.06
CA LYS A 664 9.36 -20.65 -26.72
C LYS A 664 9.05 -21.82 -25.79
N ALA A 665 9.98 -22.24 -24.96
CA ALA A 665 9.76 -23.30 -23.96
C ALA A 665 8.72 -22.85 -22.91
N PHE A 666 8.74 -21.59 -22.50
CA PHE A 666 7.79 -21.05 -21.52
C PHE A 666 6.37 -20.95 -22.07
N ALA A 667 6.17 -20.95 -23.40
CA ALA A 667 4.85 -21.04 -24.01
C ALA A 667 4.05 -22.28 -23.54
N GLU A 668 4.72 -23.42 -23.38
CA GLU A 668 4.08 -24.66 -22.89
C GLU A 668 3.70 -24.54 -21.41
N VAL A 669 4.46 -23.80 -20.63
CA VAL A 669 4.13 -23.50 -19.24
C VAL A 669 2.88 -22.63 -19.17
N LEU A 670 2.77 -21.60 -20.03
CA LEU A 670 1.59 -20.74 -20.09
C LEU A 670 0.34 -21.45 -20.66
N ASN A 671 0.48 -22.46 -21.52
CA ASN A 671 -0.64 -23.35 -21.87
C ASN A 671 -1.28 -23.99 -20.65
N ASN A 672 -0.47 -24.36 -19.64
CA ASN A 672 -0.98 -24.90 -18.39
C ASN A 672 -1.75 -23.83 -17.59
N VAL A 673 -1.30 -22.56 -17.59
CA VAL A 673 -2.07 -21.45 -16.99
C VAL A 673 -3.39 -21.23 -17.73
N ALA A 674 -3.37 -21.26 -19.06
CA ALA A 674 -4.60 -21.13 -19.87
C ALA A 674 -5.62 -22.24 -19.54
N ARG A 675 -5.15 -23.48 -19.37
CA ARG A 675 -5.99 -24.65 -19.18
C ARG A 675 -6.44 -24.87 -17.74
N TYR A 676 -5.57 -24.62 -16.77
CA TYR A 676 -5.76 -24.98 -15.35
C TYR A 676 -5.77 -23.79 -14.43
N GLY A 677 -5.62 -22.57 -14.95
CA GLY A 677 -5.57 -21.35 -14.16
C GLY A 677 -6.93 -21.04 -13.53
N ASP A 678 -6.88 -20.71 -12.26
CA ASP A 678 -8.02 -20.14 -11.52
C ASP A 678 -8.28 -18.71 -11.94
N VAL A 679 -9.53 -18.24 -11.78
CA VAL A 679 -9.95 -16.89 -12.13
C VAL A 679 -10.64 -16.22 -10.95
N VAL A 680 -10.29 -14.95 -10.72
CA VAL A 680 -11.00 -14.04 -9.84
C VAL A 680 -11.21 -12.73 -10.57
N VAL A 681 -12.43 -12.23 -10.55
CA VAL A 681 -12.81 -10.95 -11.15
C VAL A 681 -13.44 -10.05 -10.10
N LEU A 682 -13.06 -8.79 -10.09
CA LEU A 682 -13.74 -7.74 -9.33
C LEU A 682 -14.34 -6.74 -10.33
N GLY A 683 -15.66 -6.51 -10.30
CA GLY A 683 -16.33 -5.67 -11.29
C GLY A 683 -17.77 -5.34 -10.94
N SER A 684 -18.50 -4.72 -11.87
CA SER A 684 -19.93 -4.45 -11.68
C SER A 684 -20.75 -5.73 -11.72
N ASN A 685 -21.91 -5.73 -11.06
CA ASN A 685 -22.84 -6.86 -11.13
C ASN A 685 -23.21 -7.19 -12.59
N ASP A 686 -23.52 -6.18 -13.38
CA ASP A 686 -23.94 -6.35 -14.79
C ASP A 686 -22.84 -6.99 -15.64
N ALA A 687 -21.56 -6.60 -15.46
CA ALA A 687 -20.44 -7.21 -16.17
C ALA A 687 -20.25 -8.70 -15.81
N LEU A 688 -20.40 -9.05 -14.52
CA LEU A 688 -20.30 -10.43 -14.06
C LEU A 688 -21.46 -11.30 -14.51
N GLU A 689 -22.70 -10.78 -14.49
CA GLU A 689 -23.89 -11.46 -15.00
C GLU A 689 -23.81 -11.68 -16.52
N GLN A 690 -23.36 -10.67 -17.26
CA GLN A 690 -23.13 -10.80 -18.71
C GLN A 690 -22.09 -11.88 -19.02
N ALA A 691 -20.99 -11.94 -18.26
CA ALA A 691 -19.96 -12.98 -18.41
C ALA A 691 -20.51 -14.36 -18.07
N ASN A 692 -21.35 -14.47 -17.04
CA ASN A 692 -22.01 -15.72 -16.66
C ASN A 692 -23.02 -16.17 -17.72
N THR A 693 -23.75 -15.27 -18.33
CA THR A 693 -24.66 -15.59 -19.44
C THR A 693 -23.92 -16.15 -20.66
N GLN A 694 -22.71 -15.60 -20.96
CA GLN A 694 -21.90 -16.04 -22.10
C GLN A 694 -21.14 -17.35 -21.88
N ARG A 695 -20.85 -17.71 -20.61
CA ARG A 695 -20.06 -18.91 -20.24
C ARG A 695 -20.77 -19.82 -19.21
N ASP A 696 -22.08 -19.96 -19.30
CA ASP A 696 -22.91 -20.92 -18.54
C ASP A 696 -22.68 -20.89 -17.01
N ASN A 697 -22.87 -19.71 -16.37
CA ASN A 697 -22.79 -19.51 -14.93
C ASN A 697 -21.48 -20.00 -14.27
N TRP A 698 -20.36 -19.78 -14.93
CA TRP A 698 -19.06 -20.28 -14.51
C TRP A 698 -18.46 -19.53 -13.29
N LEU A 699 -18.84 -18.25 -13.07
CA LEU A 699 -18.40 -17.45 -11.91
C LEU A 699 -19.36 -17.66 -10.73
N ASP A 700 -18.79 -17.91 -9.55
CA ASP A 700 -19.49 -17.79 -8.27
C ASP A 700 -19.50 -16.32 -7.85
N VAL A 701 -20.64 -15.65 -7.99
CA VAL A 701 -20.75 -14.20 -7.77
C VAL A 701 -21.07 -13.91 -6.31
N LYS A 702 -20.22 -13.07 -5.69
CA LYS A 702 -20.36 -12.61 -4.30
C LYS A 702 -20.46 -11.10 -4.22
N LYS A 703 -21.45 -10.60 -3.50
CA LYS A 703 -21.61 -9.18 -3.22
C LYS A 703 -20.58 -8.73 -2.18
N ILE A 704 -19.76 -7.72 -2.53
CA ILE A 704 -18.75 -7.17 -1.63
C ILE A 704 -19.14 -5.77 -1.16
N LEU A 705 -19.59 -4.89 -2.08
CA LEU A 705 -20.13 -3.57 -1.76
C LEU A 705 -21.56 -3.43 -2.26
#